data_ec434e635a271e370a3eb061c40fc5b6
#
_entry.id   ec434e635a271e370a3eb061c40fc5b6
#
_cell.length_a   1.000
_cell.length_b   1.000
_cell.length_c   1.000
_cell.angle_alpha   90.00
_cell.angle_beta   90.00
_cell.angle_gamma   90.00
#
_symmetry.space_group_name_H-M   'P 1'
#
loop_
_entity.id
_entity.type
_entity.pdbx_description
1 polymer ?
#
loop_
_entity_poly.entity_id
_entity_poly.type
_entity_poly.pdbx_seq_one_letter_code
_entity_poly.pdbx_strand_id
1 'polypeptide(L)'
;MRSGSMTKKEKENLEKVKKQFHIIKRNGNKQPFDEQKIKDAIGKSAERVMVTLTEEAEDEVVNLVVDFLLTQTSDPEVQQIHNCVEAALEKVNPLVAKSYREYRNYKKDFVHILDKVYKKAQAINYIGDKENSNTDSALVATQRSLTYNSLNKELYKKFFLTTAEVEACEDGYIYVHDMSARRDTMNCCLCDVGAVMKNGFEMGNLWYNEPKSLDTAFDVMGDVIINTAAMQYGGFTVPEVDTILTPYAKKTYDKFYKEYMELTETDEDDEEGVEKAKDWAWHKTERECEQGYQGIEYKLNSVGSSRGDYPFVTMTFGIEKDPFGVMIAKTILKTHAKGQGKEGHKKPTLFPKLVFLYDKNLHKEGKLLHENFLEAIKCSEKTMYPDYLSLTGEGYVPEMYKKYGRVVSPMGCRAFLSPYFERGGFEPADEDDKPVFIGRFNIGAVSLHLPMILAKAREEQKDFYEVLDYYLEMIRRIHIRTYRYLAKKKASVNPIAYCEGGFYKGHLQPNECIEPLLEASTASFGITALNELQVLYNGKSIVEDGEFALEVLKYINEKTQQFKKEDHILYAIYGTPAENLCGLQIEQFRKKYGIIEGVSSREYVSNSFHCGVWEDINGIQKQDLEGRFWELCKGGRIQYVRYNLNYNTKAMITYVERAMEKGFYEGVNLSLAYCNNCGHEELEMDVCPECGSDDLTKIDRMNGYLSYSRVHGDTRLNKAKMAEIAERKSM
;
A
#
# COMPACT_ATOMS: atom_id res chain seq x y z
N MET A 1 -33.88 -7.73 -11.63
CA MET A 1 -34.04 -6.28 -11.77
C MET A 1 -35.44 -6.04 -12.36
N ARG A 2 -36.35 -5.41 -11.61
CA ARG A 2 -37.65 -4.98 -12.14
C ARG A 2 -37.41 -3.69 -12.93
N SER A 3 -37.68 -3.70 -14.22
CA SER A 3 -37.58 -2.51 -15.06
C SER A 3 -38.86 -1.70 -14.93
N GLY A 4 -38.77 -0.45 -14.52
CA GLY A 4 -39.80 0.57 -14.72
C GLY A 4 -40.56 1.02 -13.48
N SER A 5 -41.09 2.23 -13.55
CA SER A 5 -41.93 2.94 -12.59
C SER A 5 -42.92 2.05 -11.83
N MET A 6 -43.34 2.53 -10.65
CA MET A 6 -44.39 1.92 -9.81
C MET A 6 -45.50 1.21 -10.60
N THR A 7 -45.86 0.01 -10.18
CA THR A 7 -46.95 -0.77 -10.77
C THR A 7 -48.31 -0.08 -10.56
N LYS A 8 -49.30 -0.46 -11.34
CA LYS A 8 -50.66 0.08 -11.20
C LYS A 8 -51.22 -0.09 -9.77
N LYS A 9 -50.98 -1.25 -9.14
CA LYS A 9 -51.38 -1.54 -7.76
C LYS A 9 -50.67 -0.66 -6.73
N GLU A 10 -49.38 -0.41 -6.90
CA GLU A 10 -48.61 0.46 -6.01
C GLU A 10 -49.08 1.91 -6.10
N LYS A 11 -49.39 2.41 -7.30
CA LYS A 11 -49.99 3.73 -7.49
C LYS A 11 -51.41 3.84 -6.85
N GLU A 12 -52.23 2.81 -6.97
CA GLU A 12 -53.53 2.76 -6.32
C GLU A 12 -53.42 2.77 -4.78
N ASN A 13 -52.45 2.03 -4.23
CA ASN A 13 -52.15 2.02 -2.79
C ASN A 13 -51.64 3.39 -2.29
N LEU A 14 -50.77 4.04 -3.03
CA LEU A 14 -50.27 5.37 -2.72
C LEU A 14 -51.42 6.41 -2.68
N GLU A 15 -52.29 6.42 -3.69
CA GLU A 15 -53.44 7.32 -3.72
C GLU A 15 -54.43 7.06 -2.59
N LYS A 16 -54.61 5.80 -2.18
CA LYS A 16 -55.41 5.44 -1.02
C LYS A 16 -54.83 6.01 0.27
N VAL A 17 -53.50 5.87 0.46
CA VAL A 17 -52.80 6.41 1.65
C VAL A 17 -52.86 7.92 1.70
N LYS A 18 -52.67 8.62 0.58
CA LYS A 18 -52.80 10.10 0.52
C LYS A 18 -54.17 10.60 0.95
N LYS A 19 -55.25 9.85 0.64
CA LYS A 19 -56.62 10.22 1.02
C LYS A 19 -56.97 9.85 2.45
N GLN A 20 -56.35 8.81 2.98
CA GLN A 20 -56.76 8.20 4.25
C GLN A 20 -55.96 8.75 5.44
N PHE A 21 -54.65 9.06 5.28
CA PHE A 21 -53.74 9.33 6.39
C PHE A 21 -53.24 10.76 6.42
N HIS A 22 -53.20 11.31 7.65
CA HIS A 22 -52.50 12.53 7.98
C HIS A 22 -51.35 12.22 8.93
N ILE A 23 -50.20 12.85 8.75
CA ILE A 23 -49.05 12.68 9.60
C ILE A 23 -49.06 13.68 10.75
N ILE A 24 -49.02 13.19 11.97
CA ILE A 24 -49.00 14.02 13.18
C ILE A 24 -47.54 14.49 13.41
N LYS A 25 -47.33 15.81 13.32
CA LYS A 25 -46.04 16.45 13.59
C LYS A 25 -45.76 16.52 15.08
N ARG A 26 -44.45 16.76 15.47
CA ARG A 26 -44.03 16.89 16.86
C ARG A 26 -44.77 17.96 17.64
N ASN A 27 -45.31 18.97 17.00
CA ASN A 27 -46.13 20.04 17.60
C ASN A 27 -47.63 19.70 17.62
N GLY A 28 -48.05 18.47 17.31
CA GLY A 28 -49.44 18.02 17.25
C GLY A 28 -50.20 18.35 15.97
N ASN A 29 -49.66 19.17 15.07
CA ASN A 29 -50.34 19.50 13.81
C ASN A 29 -50.39 18.33 12.88
N LYS A 30 -51.51 18.16 12.16
CA LYS A 30 -51.73 17.13 11.16
C LYS A 30 -51.44 17.68 9.76
N GLN A 31 -50.73 16.94 8.95
CA GLN A 31 -50.47 17.25 7.53
C GLN A 31 -50.78 16.00 6.67
N PRO A 32 -51.34 16.17 5.45
CA PRO A 32 -51.53 15.05 4.53
C PRO A 32 -50.23 14.30 4.28
N PHE A 33 -50.33 13.00 4.05
CA PHE A 33 -49.15 12.22 3.61
C PHE A 33 -48.68 12.71 2.23
N ASP A 34 -47.39 12.88 2.09
CA ASP A 34 -46.74 13.44 0.91
C ASP A 34 -45.46 12.66 0.66
N GLU A 35 -45.42 11.81 -0.37
CA GLU A 35 -44.31 10.98 -0.74
C GLU A 35 -43.11 11.81 -1.23
N GLN A 36 -43.34 13.02 -1.79
CA GLN A 36 -42.26 13.85 -2.26
C GLN A 36 -41.34 14.28 -1.12
N LYS A 37 -41.91 14.52 0.09
CA LYS A 37 -41.13 14.82 1.27
C LYS A 37 -40.20 13.67 1.67
N ILE A 38 -40.64 12.42 1.43
CA ILE A 38 -39.77 11.25 1.66
C ILE A 38 -38.67 11.22 0.62
N LYS A 39 -39.03 11.34 -0.66
CA LYS A 39 -38.02 11.38 -1.76
C LYS A 39 -37.02 12.49 -1.57
N ASP A 40 -37.43 13.70 -1.23
CA ASP A 40 -36.53 14.81 -0.95
C ASP A 40 -35.60 14.56 0.25
N ALA A 41 -36.10 13.91 1.29
CA ALA A 41 -35.32 13.61 2.47
C ALA A 41 -34.30 12.50 2.22
N ILE A 42 -34.66 11.44 1.50
CA ILE A 42 -33.74 10.36 1.13
C ILE A 42 -32.74 10.82 0.07
N GLY A 43 -33.16 11.64 -0.91
CA GLY A 43 -32.28 12.23 -1.91
C GLY A 43 -31.18 13.10 -1.26
N LYS A 44 -31.53 14.01 -0.32
CA LYS A 44 -30.57 14.78 0.46
C LYS A 44 -29.63 13.90 1.28
N SER A 45 -30.12 12.78 1.80
CA SER A 45 -29.30 11.84 2.57
C SER A 45 -28.35 11.05 1.68
N ALA A 46 -28.77 10.72 0.46
CA ALA A 46 -27.95 10.08 -0.57
C ALA A 46 -26.84 11.03 -1.08
N GLU A 47 -27.22 12.28 -1.38
CA GLU A 47 -26.26 13.31 -1.82
C GLU A 47 -25.14 13.54 -0.80
N ARG A 48 -25.44 13.54 0.50
CA ARG A 48 -24.44 13.71 1.57
C ARG A 48 -23.38 12.61 1.61
N VAL A 49 -23.72 11.41 1.18
CA VAL A 49 -22.78 10.26 1.10
C VAL A 49 -22.37 9.97 -0.35
N MET A 50 -22.62 10.94 -1.25
CA MET A 50 -22.26 10.87 -2.68
C MET A 50 -22.82 9.63 -3.39
N VAL A 51 -23.98 9.17 -2.97
CA VAL A 51 -24.75 8.11 -3.62
C VAL A 51 -25.82 8.75 -4.48
N THR A 52 -25.99 8.28 -5.70
CA THR A 52 -27.14 8.59 -6.54
C THR A 52 -28.13 7.43 -6.44
N LEU A 53 -29.28 7.66 -5.86
CA LEU A 53 -30.37 6.67 -5.90
C LEU A 53 -31.03 6.73 -7.27
N THR A 54 -31.44 5.57 -7.77
CA THR A 54 -32.30 5.49 -8.96
C THR A 54 -33.73 5.79 -8.56
N GLU A 55 -34.55 6.19 -9.54
CA GLU A 55 -35.97 6.43 -9.30
C GLU A 55 -36.70 5.18 -8.78
N GLU A 56 -36.29 4.00 -9.26
CA GLU A 56 -36.81 2.71 -8.78
C GLU A 56 -36.48 2.47 -7.29
N ALA A 57 -35.26 2.83 -6.85
CA ALA A 57 -34.84 2.69 -5.46
C ALA A 57 -35.61 3.66 -4.54
N GLU A 58 -35.86 4.88 -5.00
CA GLU A 58 -36.70 5.85 -4.29
C GLU A 58 -38.15 5.38 -4.18
N ASP A 59 -38.71 4.86 -5.28
CA ASP A 59 -40.07 4.31 -5.33
C ASP A 59 -40.19 3.08 -4.44
N GLU A 60 -39.18 2.22 -4.37
CA GLU A 60 -39.17 1.06 -3.46
C GLU A 60 -39.25 1.49 -1.98
N VAL A 61 -38.49 2.53 -1.57
CA VAL A 61 -38.58 3.07 -0.21
C VAL A 61 -39.98 3.63 0.06
N VAL A 62 -40.55 4.39 -0.88
CA VAL A 62 -41.91 4.94 -0.75
C VAL A 62 -42.93 3.82 -0.63
N ASN A 63 -42.87 2.77 -1.45
CA ASN A 63 -43.78 1.63 -1.41
C ASN A 63 -43.74 0.89 -0.07
N LEU A 64 -42.54 0.67 0.50
CA LEU A 64 -42.40 0.06 1.83
C LEU A 64 -43.04 0.91 2.94
N VAL A 65 -42.98 2.25 2.83
CA VAL A 65 -43.68 3.15 3.75
C VAL A 65 -45.18 3.12 3.54
N VAL A 66 -45.66 3.08 2.30
CA VAL A 66 -47.08 2.94 1.95
C VAL A 66 -47.65 1.64 2.50
N ASP A 67 -46.97 0.52 2.32
CA ASP A 67 -47.36 -0.79 2.85
C ASP A 67 -47.45 -0.78 4.38
N PHE A 68 -46.49 -0.15 5.06
CA PHE A 68 -46.57 0.06 6.50
C PHE A 68 -47.79 0.88 6.88
N LEU A 69 -48.07 1.99 6.18
CA LEU A 69 -49.25 2.85 6.48
C LEU A 69 -50.59 2.13 6.29
N LEU A 70 -50.69 1.26 5.30
CA LEU A 70 -51.89 0.46 5.08
C LEU A 70 -52.18 -0.54 6.21
N THR A 71 -51.19 -0.84 7.08
CA THR A 71 -51.38 -1.68 8.28
C THR A 71 -51.89 -0.87 9.48
N GLN A 72 -51.84 0.48 9.41
CA GLN A 72 -52.20 1.35 10.55
C GLN A 72 -53.73 1.57 10.59
N THR A 73 -54.23 1.73 11.81
CA THR A 73 -55.67 2.02 12.08
C THR A 73 -55.94 3.47 12.43
N SER A 74 -54.87 4.28 12.65
CA SER A 74 -54.94 5.70 13.00
C SER A 74 -53.79 6.48 12.31
N ASP A 75 -53.93 7.81 12.32
CA ASP A 75 -52.88 8.71 11.80
C ASP A 75 -51.56 8.48 12.53
N PRO A 76 -50.46 8.19 11.82
CA PRO A 76 -49.17 7.92 12.44
C PRO A 76 -48.43 9.21 12.85
N GLU A 77 -47.62 9.10 13.89
CA GLU A 77 -46.69 10.17 14.25
C GLU A 77 -45.51 10.21 13.23
N VAL A 78 -44.99 11.42 13.01
CA VAL A 78 -43.83 11.65 12.13
C VAL A 78 -42.64 10.78 12.48
N GLN A 79 -42.50 10.41 13.78
CA GLN A 79 -41.43 9.53 14.24
C GLN A 79 -41.56 8.10 13.71
N GLN A 80 -42.78 7.60 13.61
CA GLN A 80 -43.09 6.27 13.04
C GLN A 80 -42.75 6.21 11.54
N ILE A 81 -43.08 7.30 10.81
CA ILE A 81 -42.68 7.43 9.40
C ILE A 81 -41.19 7.42 9.25
N HIS A 82 -40.44 8.18 10.05
CA HIS A 82 -38.99 8.19 10.01
C HIS A 82 -38.37 6.80 10.28
N ASN A 83 -38.89 6.08 11.27
CA ASN A 83 -38.41 4.72 11.56
C ASN A 83 -38.69 3.76 10.43
N CYS A 84 -39.83 3.90 9.75
CA CYS A 84 -40.18 3.09 8.60
C CYS A 84 -39.28 3.41 7.39
N VAL A 85 -39.07 4.68 7.09
CA VAL A 85 -38.14 5.11 6.01
C VAL A 85 -36.73 4.59 6.29
N GLU A 86 -36.26 4.66 7.52
CA GLU A 86 -34.94 4.15 7.92
C GLU A 86 -34.84 2.63 7.69
N ALA A 87 -35.85 1.87 8.13
CA ALA A 87 -35.91 0.42 7.94
C ALA A 87 -35.99 0.02 6.45
N ALA A 88 -36.71 0.83 5.64
CA ALA A 88 -36.79 0.62 4.20
C ALA A 88 -35.43 0.91 3.51
N LEU A 89 -34.80 2.02 3.87
CA LEU A 89 -33.47 2.39 3.35
C LEU A 89 -32.41 1.36 3.74
N GLU A 90 -32.47 0.74 4.92
CA GLU A 90 -31.52 -0.29 5.33
C GLU A 90 -31.55 -1.49 4.36
N LYS A 91 -32.71 -1.79 3.75
CA LYS A 91 -32.83 -2.84 2.74
C LYS A 91 -32.38 -2.40 1.35
N VAL A 92 -32.61 -1.14 0.99
CA VAL A 92 -32.32 -0.60 -0.34
C VAL A 92 -30.87 -0.11 -0.45
N ASN A 93 -30.42 0.67 0.52
CA ASN A 93 -29.04 1.19 0.60
C ASN A 93 -28.65 1.52 2.04
N PRO A 94 -27.92 0.64 2.73
CA PRO A 94 -27.53 0.82 4.13
C PRO A 94 -26.69 2.08 4.41
N LEU A 95 -25.92 2.56 3.42
CA LEU A 95 -25.13 3.77 3.58
C LEU A 95 -26.02 5.02 3.62
N VAL A 96 -27.04 5.06 2.75
CA VAL A 96 -28.04 6.13 2.76
C VAL A 96 -28.93 6.05 4.00
N ALA A 97 -29.29 4.84 4.47
CA ALA A 97 -30.00 4.62 5.72
C ALA A 97 -29.26 5.23 6.90
N LYS A 98 -27.96 4.96 7.01
CA LYS A 98 -27.08 5.54 8.03
C LYS A 98 -27.07 7.07 7.95
N SER A 99 -26.88 7.65 6.75
CA SER A 99 -26.90 9.11 6.56
C SER A 99 -28.24 9.73 6.96
N TYR A 100 -29.37 9.07 6.66
CA TYR A 100 -30.71 9.50 7.03
C TYR A 100 -30.93 9.51 8.57
N ARG A 101 -30.50 8.46 9.26
CA ARG A 101 -30.52 8.32 10.72
C ARG A 101 -29.69 9.41 11.40
N GLU A 102 -28.48 9.61 10.92
CA GLU A 102 -27.50 10.53 11.48
C GLU A 102 -27.89 12.01 11.29
N TYR A 103 -28.57 12.36 10.21
CA TYR A 103 -29.09 13.72 10.04
C TYR A 103 -30.05 14.14 11.16
N ARG A 104 -30.76 13.21 11.75
CA ARG A 104 -31.68 13.46 12.89
C ARG A 104 -30.93 13.76 14.19
N ASN A 105 -29.73 13.21 14.35
CA ASN A 105 -28.88 13.36 15.53
C ASN A 105 -27.69 14.31 15.29
N TYR A 106 -27.70 15.02 14.17
CA TYR A 106 -26.58 15.77 13.62
C TYR A 106 -25.79 16.61 14.65
N LYS A 107 -26.47 17.37 15.52
CA LYS A 107 -25.75 18.22 16.50
C LYS A 107 -24.99 17.39 17.52
N LYS A 108 -25.59 16.34 18.05
CA LYS A 108 -24.97 15.48 19.08
C LYS A 108 -23.79 14.72 18.51
N ASP A 109 -23.95 14.15 17.33
CA ASP A 109 -22.91 13.38 16.66
C ASP A 109 -21.73 14.26 16.23
N PHE A 110 -22.01 15.48 15.74
CA PHE A 110 -20.99 16.42 15.33
C PHE A 110 -20.12 16.88 16.51
N VAL A 111 -20.72 17.21 17.65
CA VAL A 111 -20.00 17.56 18.88
C VAL A 111 -19.12 16.38 19.31
N HIS A 112 -19.66 15.17 19.32
CA HIS A 112 -18.90 13.97 19.70
C HIS A 112 -17.67 13.72 18.80
N ILE A 113 -17.82 13.88 17.47
CA ILE A 113 -16.70 13.76 16.53
C ILE A 113 -15.66 14.83 16.80
N LEU A 114 -16.08 16.09 16.98
CA LEU A 114 -15.16 17.19 17.30
C LEU A 114 -14.40 16.96 18.60
N ASP A 115 -15.07 16.50 19.65
CA ASP A 115 -14.42 16.19 20.94
C ASP A 115 -13.38 15.06 20.78
N LYS A 116 -13.71 14.04 20.00
CA LYS A 116 -12.81 12.92 19.73
C LYS A 116 -11.56 13.37 18.95
N VAL A 117 -11.77 14.16 17.90
CA VAL A 117 -10.67 14.73 17.09
C VAL A 117 -9.83 15.68 17.92
N TYR A 118 -10.46 16.55 18.74
CA TYR A 118 -9.77 17.48 19.61
C TYR A 118 -8.87 16.76 20.64
N LYS A 119 -9.38 15.72 21.31
CA LYS A 119 -8.60 14.91 22.26
C LYS A 119 -7.40 14.24 21.57
N LYS A 120 -7.59 13.68 20.37
CA LYS A 120 -6.49 13.08 19.60
C LYS A 120 -5.48 14.13 19.16
N ALA A 121 -5.94 15.31 18.69
CA ALA A 121 -5.06 16.41 18.31
C ALA A 121 -4.22 16.92 19.47
N GLN A 122 -4.78 17.03 20.66
CA GLN A 122 -4.02 17.39 21.88
C GLN A 122 -2.96 16.33 22.20
N ALA A 123 -3.31 15.04 22.15
CA ALA A 123 -2.36 13.96 22.37
C ALA A 123 -1.20 14.02 21.37
N ILE A 124 -1.48 14.23 20.07
CA ILE A 124 -0.46 14.37 19.01
C ILE A 124 0.46 15.57 19.32
N ASN A 125 -0.09 16.71 19.68
CA ASN A 125 0.69 17.93 19.89
C ASN A 125 1.61 17.87 21.14
N TYR A 126 1.19 17.15 22.18
CA TYR A 126 1.92 17.15 23.47
C TYR A 126 2.74 15.87 23.71
N ILE A 127 2.28 14.73 23.21
CA ILE A 127 2.89 13.42 23.48
C ILE A 127 3.59 12.86 22.25
N GLY A 128 3.14 13.27 21.06
CA GLY A 128 3.51 12.64 19.77
C GLY A 128 2.66 11.42 19.46
N ASP A 129 2.94 10.81 18.33
CA ASP A 129 2.24 9.61 17.86
C ASP A 129 3.27 8.54 17.44
N LYS A 130 3.17 7.38 18.07
CA LYS A 130 4.03 6.21 17.80
C LYS A 130 3.34 5.16 16.92
N GLU A 131 2.20 5.48 16.31
CA GLU A 131 1.46 4.55 15.45
C GLU A 131 2.10 4.35 14.08
N ASN A 132 2.89 5.32 13.61
CA ASN A 132 3.52 5.25 12.29
C ASN A 132 5.04 5.39 12.38
N SER A 133 5.76 4.33 12.01
CA SER A 133 7.22 4.27 12.06
C SER A 133 7.92 5.13 10.99
N ASN A 134 7.21 5.58 9.94
CA ASN A 134 7.75 6.41 8.85
C ASN A 134 7.69 7.90 9.13
N THR A 135 7.16 8.33 10.26
CA THR A 135 6.95 9.75 10.58
C THR A 135 7.74 10.16 11.80
N ASP A 136 8.16 11.41 11.81
CA ASP A 136 8.72 12.06 13.01
C ASP A 136 7.66 12.96 13.61
N SER A 137 6.96 12.47 14.62
CA SER A 137 5.86 13.18 15.26
C SER A 137 6.29 14.44 16.02
N ALA A 138 7.58 14.70 16.20
CA ALA A 138 8.10 15.95 16.73
C ALA A 138 8.00 17.11 15.73
N LEU A 139 7.95 16.82 14.43
CA LEU A 139 7.88 17.84 13.38
C LEU A 139 6.47 18.44 13.24
N VAL A 140 6.39 19.76 13.13
CA VAL A 140 5.11 20.48 12.98
C VAL A 140 4.32 20.01 11.75
N ALA A 141 4.98 19.76 10.63
CA ALA A 141 4.34 19.24 9.42
C ALA A 141 3.66 17.88 9.68
N THR A 142 4.35 16.99 10.41
CA THR A 142 3.82 15.69 10.80
C THR A 142 2.65 15.81 11.76
N GLN A 143 2.73 16.66 12.77
CA GLN A 143 1.63 16.90 13.73
C GLN A 143 0.37 17.41 13.05
N ARG A 144 0.52 18.34 12.09
CA ARG A 144 -0.61 18.84 11.27
C ARG A 144 -1.24 17.72 10.45
N SER A 145 -0.43 16.92 9.80
CA SER A 145 -0.89 15.79 8.99
C SER A 145 -1.62 14.74 9.84
N LEU A 146 -1.07 14.37 10.98
CA LEU A 146 -1.70 13.41 11.91
C LEU A 146 -3.06 13.91 12.42
N THR A 147 -3.17 15.20 12.73
CA THR A 147 -4.44 15.83 13.14
C THR A 147 -5.47 15.78 11.99
N TYR A 148 -5.06 16.16 10.77
CA TYR A 148 -5.89 16.08 9.57
C TYR A 148 -6.32 14.64 9.27
N ASN A 149 -5.41 13.68 9.37
CA ASN A 149 -5.70 12.27 9.18
C ASN A 149 -6.71 11.75 10.22
N SER A 150 -6.61 12.19 11.48
CA SER A 150 -7.58 11.83 12.52
C SER A 150 -9.00 12.31 12.18
N LEU A 151 -9.14 13.56 11.73
CA LEU A 151 -10.43 14.10 11.26
C LEU A 151 -10.97 13.30 10.05
N ASN A 152 -10.16 13.09 9.03
CA ASN A 152 -10.57 12.37 7.82
C ASN A 152 -10.98 10.93 8.10
N LYS A 153 -10.32 10.26 9.04
CA LYS A 153 -10.68 8.91 9.48
C LYS A 153 -12.11 8.85 10.05
N GLU A 154 -12.46 9.82 10.89
CA GLU A 154 -13.82 9.91 11.44
C GLU A 154 -14.85 10.27 10.35
N LEU A 155 -14.50 11.16 9.41
CA LEU A 155 -15.36 11.49 8.26
C LEU A 155 -15.55 10.27 7.34
N TYR A 156 -14.50 9.47 7.11
CA TYR A 156 -14.60 8.25 6.31
C TYR A 156 -15.55 7.24 6.96
N LYS A 157 -15.39 6.97 8.25
CA LYS A 157 -16.30 6.10 9.02
C LYS A 157 -17.74 6.58 8.94
N LYS A 158 -17.94 7.90 9.05
CA LYS A 158 -19.28 8.47 9.08
C LYS A 158 -20.01 8.44 7.74
N PHE A 159 -19.32 8.77 6.66
CA PHE A 159 -19.95 9.03 5.36
C PHE A 159 -19.70 7.95 4.30
N PHE A 160 -18.72 7.08 4.47
CA PHE A 160 -18.32 6.09 3.48
C PHE A 160 -18.47 4.63 3.91
N LEU A 161 -18.63 4.39 5.21
CA LEU A 161 -18.87 3.05 5.74
C LEU A 161 -20.31 2.93 6.26
N THR A 162 -20.91 1.76 6.06
CA THR A 162 -22.17 1.38 6.69
C THR A 162 -21.97 1.15 8.19
N THR A 163 -23.06 1.08 8.96
CA THR A 163 -22.98 0.79 10.40
C THR A 163 -22.28 -0.53 10.67
N ALA A 164 -22.66 -1.60 9.93
CA ALA A 164 -22.05 -2.92 10.08
C ALA A 164 -20.54 -2.94 9.75
N GLU A 165 -20.12 -2.17 8.74
CA GLU A 165 -18.70 -2.03 8.38
C GLU A 165 -17.92 -1.27 9.46
N VAL A 166 -18.49 -0.23 10.05
CA VAL A 166 -17.87 0.49 11.19
C VAL A 166 -17.72 -0.44 12.38
N GLU A 167 -18.77 -1.18 12.74
CA GLU A 167 -18.75 -2.17 13.82
C GLU A 167 -17.70 -3.26 13.58
N ALA A 168 -17.64 -3.79 12.36
CA ALA A 168 -16.64 -4.79 11.99
C ALA A 168 -15.19 -4.28 12.10
N CYS A 169 -14.95 -2.98 11.80
CA CYS A 169 -13.65 -2.35 12.00
C CYS A 169 -13.33 -2.10 13.48
N GLU A 170 -14.31 -1.67 14.27
CA GLU A 170 -14.12 -1.37 15.69
C GLU A 170 -13.97 -2.63 16.53
N ASP A 171 -14.71 -3.67 16.20
CA ASP A 171 -14.58 -5.00 16.80
C ASP A 171 -13.30 -5.73 16.38
N GLY A 172 -12.72 -5.38 15.22
CA GLY A 172 -11.45 -5.95 14.73
C GLY A 172 -11.58 -7.16 13.83
N TYR A 173 -12.72 -7.40 13.20
CA TYR A 173 -12.87 -8.45 12.18
C TYR A 173 -12.23 -8.09 10.85
N ILE A 174 -12.34 -6.80 10.48
CA ILE A 174 -11.70 -6.22 9.32
C ILE A 174 -10.92 -4.96 9.68
N TYR A 175 -9.93 -4.63 8.87
CA TYR A 175 -9.19 -3.38 8.97
C TYR A 175 -9.12 -2.70 7.59
N VAL A 176 -9.73 -1.53 7.49
CA VAL A 176 -9.64 -0.70 6.28
C VAL A 176 -8.38 0.14 6.38
N HIS A 177 -7.39 -0.17 5.53
CA HIS A 177 -6.14 0.58 5.51
C HIS A 177 -6.35 2.00 4.99
N ASP A 178 -5.60 2.94 5.56
CA ASP A 178 -5.49 4.32 5.08
C ASP A 178 -6.84 5.06 4.97
N MET A 179 -7.75 4.84 5.91
CA MET A 179 -9.09 5.46 5.92
C MET A 179 -9.04 6.98 5.75
N SER A 180 -7.98 7.64 6.23
CA SER A 180 -7.83 9.10 6.17
C SER A 180 -7.65 9.64 4.75
N ALA A 181 -7.13 8.83 3.83
CA ALA A 181 -6.78 9.26 2.48
C ALA A 181 -7.49 8.46 1.37
N ARG A 182 -8.04 7.29 1.70
CA ARG A 182 -8.59 6.32 0.75
C ARG A 182 -9.67 6.88 -0.20
N ARG A 183 -10.41 7.89 0.23
CA ARG A 183 -11.40 8.56 -0.62
C ARG A 183 -10.81 9.59 -1.56
N ASP A 184 -9.60 10.06 -1.31
CA ASP A 184 -9.06 11.22 -2.00
C ASP A 184 -8.21 10.83 -3.20
N THR A 185 -7.47 9.70 -3.09
CA THR A 185 -6.52 9.26 -4.10
C THR A 185 -6.27 7.75 -4.02
N MET A 186 -5.38 7.27 -4.87
CA MET A 186 -4.90 5.87 -4.91
C MET A 186 -3.90 5.57 -3.79
N ASN A 187 -3.58 4.28 -3.64
CA ASN A 187 -2.59 3.78 -2.69
C ASN A 187 -1.18 3.74 -3.32
N CYS A 188 -0.70 2.56 -3.71
CA CYS A 188 0.64 2.35 -4.25
C CYS A 188 0.64 2.33 -5.79
N CYS A 189 1.75 2.72 -6.41
CA CYS A 189 1.87 2.72 -7.87
C CYS A 189 3.25 2.26 -8.36
N LEU A 190 3.26 1.86 -9.64
CA LEU A 190 4.45 1.73 -10.49
C LEU A 190 4.43 2.91 -11.47
N CYS A 191 5.08 4.00 -11.17
CA CYS A 191 5.04 5.20 -12.00
C CYS A 191 6.00 5.09 -13.19
N ASP A 192 5.52 5.43 -14.38
CA ASP A 192 6.36 5.53 -15.58
C ASP A 192 7.07 6.89 -15.63
N VAL A 193 8.06 7.05 -14.77
CA VAL A 193 8.86 8.28 -14.71
C VAL A 193 9.64 8.49 -16.00
N GLY A 194 10.04 7.42 -16.67
CA GLY A 194 10.72 7.48 -17.95
C GLY A 194 9.85 8.12 -19.05
N ALA A 195 8.58 7.70 -19.13
CA ALA A 195 7.62 8.31 -20.07
C ALA A 195 7.35 9.77 -19.75
N VAL A 196 7.21 10.14 -18.47
CA VAL A 196 7.02 11.55 -18.04
C VAL A 196 8.19 12.42 -18.47
N MET A 197 9.43 11.99 -18.21
CA MET A 197 10.61 12.83 -18.50
C MET A 197 10.92 12.95 -19.99
N LYS A 198 10.54 11.94 -20.80
CA LYS A 198 10.80 11.92 -22.24
C LYS A 198 9.99 12.99 -22.95
N ASN A 199 10.64 13.81 -23.74
CA ASN A 199 10.06 14.94 -24.49
C ASN A 199 9.61 16.15 -23.63
N GLY A 200 9.81 16.12 -22.33
CA GLY A 200 9.37 17.17 -21.40
C GLY A 200 7.90 17.03 -20.97
N PHE A 201 7.51 17.78 -19.95
CA PHE A 201 6.19 17.72 -19.31
C PHE A 201 5.89 19.02 -18.55
N GLU A 202 4.61 19.23 -18.17
CA GLU A 202 4.21 20.35 -17.33
C GLU A 202 4.07 19.93 -15.87
N MET A 203 4.66 20.69 -14.95
CA MET A 203 4.51 20.51 -13.51
C MET A 203 4.48 21.87 -12.80
N GLY A 204 3.45 22.09 -11.99
CA GLY A 204 3.30 23.37 -11.24
C GLY A 204 3.19 24.60 -12.13
N ASN A 205 2.55 24.50 -13.28
CA ASN A 205 2.42 25.52 -14.31
C ASN A 205 3.75 25.96 -14.97
N LEU A 206 4.77 25.11 -14.89
CA LEU A 206 6.06 25.28 -15.56
C LEU A 206 6.34 24.09 -16.47
N TRP A 207 6.89 24.38 -17.64
CA TRP A 207 7.37 23.36 -18.56
C TRP A 207 8.76 22.87 -18.15
N TYR A 208 8.89 21.58 -17.90
CA TYR A 208 10.15 20.90 -17.67
C TYR A 208 10.63 20.29 -18.99
N ASN A 209 11.78 20.74 -19.48
CA ASN A 209 12.38 20.13 -20.65
C ASN A 209 12.96 18.75 -20.34
N GLU A 210 13.01 17.89 -21.36
CA GLU A 210 13.73 16.62 -21.23
C GLU A 210 15.18 16.85 -20.76
N PRO A 211 15.66 16.11 -19.74
CA PRO A 211 17.04 16.26 -19.26
C PRO A 211 18.08 16.01 -20.33
N LYS A 212 19.16 16.78 -20.30
CA LYS A 212 20.29 16.68 -21.24
C LYS A 212 21.53 16.05 -20.61
N SER A 213 21.51 15.80 -19.31
CA SER A 213 22.61 15.19 -18.55
C SER A 213 22.05 14.29 -17.45
N LEU A 214 22.90 13.43 -16.91
CA LEU A 214 22.52 12.43 -15.90
C LEU A 214 22.18 13.08 -14.56
N ASP A 215 22.92 14.08 -14.11
CA ASP A 215 22.65 14.84 -12.90
C ASP A 215 21.29 15.53 -12.96
N THR A 216 21.00 16.22 -14.07
CA THR A 216 19.70 16.85 -14.30
C THR A 216 18.57 15.81 -14.37
N ALA A 217 18.83 14.63 -14.93
CA ALA A 217 17.85 13.55 -14.97
C ALA A 217 17.49 13.05 -13.54
N PHE A 218 18.47 12.91 -12.67
CA PHE A 218 18.24 12.60 -11.26
C PHE A 218 17.45 13.71 -10.55
N ASP A 219 17.78 14.97 -10.78
CA ASP A 219 17.07 16.10 -10.16
C ASP A 219 15.60 16.15 -10.59
N VAL A 220 15.32 16.07 -11.89
CA VAL A 220 13.96 16.07 -12.45
C VAL A 220 13.17 14.84 -11.97
N MET A 221 13.81 13.66 -11.97
CA MET A 221 13.22 12.44 -11.40
C MET A 221 12.83 12.65 -9.93
N GLY A 222 13.70 13.27 -9.13
CA GLY A 222 13.41 13.59 -7.73
C GLY A 222 12.22 14.53 -7.58
N ASP A 223 12.10 15.53 -8.42
CA ASP A 223 10.98 16.49 -8.42
C ASP A 223 9.66 15.81 -8.82
N VAL A 224 9.67 14.95 -9.84
CA VAL A 224 8.52 14.12 -10.24
C VAL A 224 8.08 13.22 -9.11
N ILE A 225 9.02 12.53 -8.45
CA ILE A 225 8.74 11.64 -7.33
C ILE A 225 8.08 12.41 -6.19
N ILE A 226 8.68 13.51 -5.73
CA ILE A 226 8.16 14.27 -4.58
C ILE A 226 6.78 14.84 -4.88
N ASN A 227 6.59 15.41 -6.08
CA ASN A 227 5.31 15.98 -6.48
C ASN A 227 4.21 14.89 -6.54
N THR A 228 4.46 13.79 -7.24
CA THR A 228 3.47 12.72 -7.42
C THR A 228 3.21 11.96 -6.12
N ALA A 229 4.24 11.64 -5.35
CA ALA A 229 4.10 10.97 -4.06
C ALA A 229 3.31 11.80 -3.04
N ALA A 230 3.35 13.13 -3.12
CA ALA A 230 2.52 14.00 -2.28
C ALA A 230 1.02 13.91 -2.61
N MET A 231 0.66 13.45 -3.82
CA MET A 231 -0.72 13.30 -4.29
C MET A 231 -1.31 11.89 -4.06
N GLN A 232 -0.56 10.98 -3.43
CA GLN A 232 -1.00 9.63 -3.08
C GLN A 232 -0.67 9.32 -1.62
N TYR A 233 -1.14 8.19 -1.08
CA TYR A 233 -0.88 7.84 0.32
C TYR A 233 -0.04 6.57 0.52
N GLY A 234 0.15 5.76 -0.52
CA GLY A 234 0.98 4.56 -0.48
C GLY A 234 2.36 4.73 -1.09
N GLY A 235 3.03 3.62 -1.38
CA GLY A 235 4.36 3.59 -1.94
C GLY A 235 4.41 4.03 -3.41
N PHE A 236 5.47 4.73 -3.74
CA PHE A 236 5.78 5.17 -5.10
C PHE A 236 6.97 4.37 -5.62
N THR A 237 6.79 3.59 -6.67
CA THR A 237 7.88 2.80 -7.26
C THR A 237 8.30 3.35 -8.61
N VAL A 238 9.60 3.55 -8.78
CA VAL A 238 10.27 3.79 -10.07
C VAL A 238 10.84 2.46 -10.53
N PRO A 239 10.19 1.76 -11.47
CA PRO A 239 10.69 0.49 -11.98
C PRO A 239 11.84 0.69 -12.96
N GLU A 240 12.85 -0.20 -12.90
CA GLU A 240 13.96 -0.29 -13.86
C GLU A 240 14.72 1.04 -14.04
N VAL A 241 15.10 1.66 -12.90
CA VAL A 241 15.71 2.99 -12.88
C VAL A 241 17.03 3.08 -13.68
N ASP A 242 17.80 2.02 -13.72
CA ASP A 242 19.03 1.90 -14.53
C ASP A 242 18.72 2.00 -16.03
N THR A 243 17.66 1.37 -16.50
CA THR A 243 17.19 1.49 -17.89
C THR A 243 16.70 2.90 -18.21
N ILE A 244 15.89 3.50 -17.29
CA ILE A 244 15.38 4.88 -17.46
C ILE A 244 16.53 5.88 -17.60
N LEU A 245 17.59 5.73 -16.81
CA LEU A 245 18.69 6.70 -16.75
C LEU A 245 19.78 6.46 -17.82
N THR A 246 19.84 5.29 -18.44
CA THR A 246 20.86 4.94 -19.45
C THR A 246 20.96 5.98 -20.59
N PRO A 247 19.89 6.48 -21.21
CA PRO A 247 19.99 7.49 -22.26
C PRO A 247 20.65 8.80 -21.78
N TYR A 248 20.41 9.20 -20.55
CA TYR A 248 20.97 10.43 -19.97
C TYR A 248 22.45 10.26 -19.62
N ALA A 249 22.86 9.09 -19.18
CA ALA A 249 24.26 8.75 -18.98
C ALA A 249 25.04 8.83 -20.30
N LYS A 250 24.48 8.34 -21.40
CA LYS A 250 25.09 8.47 -22.76
C LYS A 250 25.24 9.92 -23.15
N LYS A 251 24.18 10.74 -22.99
CA LYS A 251 24.27 12.19 -23.26
C LYS A 251 25.37 12.89 -22.43
N THR A 252 25.51 12.52 -21.16
CA THR A 252 26.57 13.04 -20.27
C THR A 252 27.95 12.61 -20.73
N TYR A 253 28.11 11.33 -21.08
CA TYR A 253 29.37 10.81 -21.61
C TYR A 253 29.79 11.51 -22.90
N ASP A 254 28.88 11.64 -23.86
CA ASP A 254 29.15 12.32 -25.12
C ASP A 254 29.52 13.80 -24.92
N LYS A 255 28.89 14.46 -23.97
CA LYS A 255 29.23 15.84 -23.57
C LYS A 255 30.67 15.92 -23.07
N PHE A 256 31.05 15.09 -22.12
CA PHE A 256 32.39 15.10 -21.54
C PHE A 256 33.46 14.65 -22.53
N TYR A 257 33.17 13.66 -23.37
CA TYR A 257 34.07 13.24 -24.41
C TYR A 257 34.41 14.39 -25.36
N LYS A 258 33.40 15.08 -25.87
CA LYS A 258 33.59 16.27 -26.75
C LYS A 258 34.37 17.39 -26.03
N GLU A 259 33.98 17.71 -24.79
CA GLU A 259 34.65 18.73 -23.98
C GLU A 259 36.15 18.40 -23.79
N TYR A 260 36.52 17.14 -23.55
CA TYR A 260 37.93 16.74 -23.44
C TYR A 260 38.65 16.91 -24.76
N MET A 261 38.09 16.40 -25.86
CA MET A 261 38.70 16.51 -27.20
C MET A 261 38.95 17.97 -27.60
N GLU A 262 37.98 18.85 -27.34
CA GLU A 262 38.09 20.28 -27.60
C GLU A 262 39.16 20.96 -26.72
N LEU A 263 39.16 20.71 -25.40
CA LEU A 263 40.08 21.34 -24.46
C LEU A 263 41.53 20.90 -24.63
N THR A 264 41.78 19.68 -25.09
CA THR A 264 43.12 19.13 -25.29
C THR A 264 43.57 19.24 -26.75
N GLU A 265 42.74 19.78 -27.63
CA GLU A 265 42.98 19.86 -29.08
C GLU A 265 43.41 18.49 -29.67
N THR A 266 42.80 17.40 -29.14
CA THR A 266 43.08 16.03 -29.57
C THR A 266 42.39 15.72 -30.89
N ASP A 267 43.15 15.24 -31.90
CA ASP A 267 42.64 14.78 -33.17
C ASP A 267 42.03 13.38 -33.06
N GLU A 268 41.00 13.10 -33.86
CA GLU A 268 40.36 11.75 -33.93
C GLU A 268 41.34 10.63 -34.34
N ASP A 269 42.43 10.99 -35.01
CA ASP A 269 43.49 10.06 -35.45
C ASP A 269 44.52 9.76 -34.33
N ASP A 270 44.47 10.52 -33.22
CA ASP A 270 45.34 10.27 -32.01
C ASP A 270 44.70 9.21 -31.13
N GLU A 271 44.99 7.93 -31.39
CA GLU A 271 44.46 6.79 -30.65
C GLU A 271 44.65 6.88 -29.13
N GLU A 272 45.85 7.36 -28.69
CA GLU A 272 46.14 7.53 -27.25
C GLU A 272 45.33 8.67 -26.62
N GLY A 273 45.18 9.78 -27.31
CA GLY A 273 44.37 10.91 -26.90
C GLY A 273 42.89 10.57 -26.83
N VAL A 274 42.39 9.88 -27.85
CA VAL A 274 41.01 9.37 -27.88
C VAL A 274 40.71 8.41 -26.73
N GLU A 275 41.61 7.49 -26.39
CA GLU A 275 41.41 6.56 -25.27
C GLU A 275 41.40 7.31 -23.92
N LYS A 276 42.26 8.28 -23.74
CA LYS A 276 42.24 9.17 -22.55
C LYS A 276 40.94 9.97 -22.46
N ALA A 277 40.42 10.45 -23.58
CA ALA A 277 39.12 11.16 -23.64
C ALA A 277 37.97 10.25 -23.20
N LYS A 278 37.94 8.99 -23.66
CA LYS A 278 36.94 7.98 -23.28
C LYS A 278 37.01 7.68 -21.79
N ASP A 279 38.18 7.42 -21.26
CA ASP A 279 38.38 7.14 -19.84
C ASP A 279 37.93 8.30 -18.97
N TRP A 280 38.34 9.53 -19.35
CA TRP A 280 37.96 10.72 -18.63
C TRP A 280 36.45 10.96 -18.64
N ALA A 281 35.81 10.83 -19.82
CA ALA A 281 34.36 10.95 -19.97
C ALA A 281 33.61 9.90 -19.14
N TRP A 282 34.10 8.66 -19.12
CA TRP A 282 33.52 7.59 -18.30
C TRP A 282 33.56 7.92 -16.81
N HIS A 283 34.74 8.29 -16.30
CA HIS A 283 34.89 8.67 -14.88
C HIS A 283 34.05 9.87 -14.49
N LYS A 284 33.91 10.87 -15.38
CA LYS A 284 33.04 12.02 -15.15
C LYS A 284 31.57 11.61 -15.09
N THR A 285 31.12 10.73 -15.98
CA THR A 285 29.76 10.22 -16.02
C THR A 285 29.45 9.39 -14.77
N GLU A 286 30.36 8.51 -14.34
CA GLU A 286 30.22 7.76 -13.10
C GLU A 286 30.11 8.69 -11.88
N ARG A 287 30.89 9.77 -11.84
CA ARG A 287 30.82 10.76 -10.77
C ARG A 287 29.51 11.54 -10.78
N GLU A 288 28.99 11.94 -11.94
CA GLU A 288 27.65 12.55 -12.02
C GLU A 288 26.56 11.59 -11.53
N CYS A 289 26.67 10.30 -11.84
CA CYS A 289 25.78 9.27 -11.34
C CYS A 289 25.81 9.21 -9.81
N GLU A 290 27.01 9.16 -9.20
CA GLU A 290 27.20 9.15 -7.75
C GLU A 290 26.56 10.38 -7.09
N GLN A 291 26.81 11.57 -7.62
CA GLN A 291 26.30 12.83 -7.07
C GLN A 291 24.78 12.93 -7.25
N GLY A 292 24.25 12.55 -8.42
CA GLY A 292 22.83 12.57 -8.68
C GLY A 292 22.05 11.63 -7.77
N TYR A 293 22.54 10.40 -7.61
CA TYR A 293 21.92 9.44 -6.69
C TYR A 293 22.01 9.89 -5.23
N GLN A 294 23.13 10.45 -4.79
CA GLN A 294 23.24 11.05 -3.46
C GLN A 294 22.20 12.17 -3.25
N GLY A 295 21.96 13.00 -4.27
CA GLY A 295 20.91 14.02 -4.25
C GLY A 295 19.52 13.43 -4.05
N ILE A 296 19.21 12.31 -4.71
CA ILE A 296 17.96 11.56 -4.51
C ILE A 296 17.83 11.08 -3.05
N GLU A 297 18.90 10.48 -2.49
CA GLU A 297 18.87 10.02 -1.10
C GLU A 297 18.57 11.17 -0.13
N TYR A 298 19.18 12.35 -0.31
CA TYR A 298 18.87 13.52 0.52
C TYR A 298 17.42 13.99 0.38
N LYS A 299 16.91 14.07 -0.86
CA LYS A 299 15.54 14.49 -1.12
C LYS A 299 14.50 13.55 -0.48
N LEU A 300 14.74 12.23 -0.51
CA LEU A 300 13.79 11.23 -0.04
C LEU A 300 13.85 10.96 1.48
N ASN A 301 14.91 11.41 2.17
CA ASN A 301 15.07 11.20 3.61
C ASN A 301 14.82 12.47 4.43
N SER A 302 14.04 13.38 3.89
CA SER A 302 13.58 14.59 4.58
C SER A 302 12.08 14.78 4.41
N VAL A 303 11.44 15.44 5.39
CA VAL A 303 10.04 15.83 5.30
C VAL A 303 9.95 17.10 4.44
N GLY A 304 9.85 16.92 3.14
CA GLY A 304 9.86 18.01 2.15
C GLY A 304 8.49 18.62 1.84
N SER A 305 7.39 18.09 2.41
CA SER A 305 6.04 18.54 2.13
C SER A 305 5.17 18.66 3.38
N SER A 306 4.03 19.33 3.24
CA SER A 306 3.02 19.44 4.31
C SER A 306 2.33 18.11 4.63
N ARG A 307 2.56 17.08 3.86
CA ARG A 307 2.10 15.71 4.15
C ARG A 307 2.72 15.17 5.43
N GLY A 308 3.92 15.62 5.80
CA GLY A 308 4.53 15.37 7.11
C GLY A 308 5.16 13.98 7.27
N ASP A 309 5.31 13.22 6.18
CA ASP A 309 6.03 11.96 6.14
C ASP A 309 7.18 11.98 5.11
N TYR A 310 8.03 10.97 5.15
CA TYR A 310 9.01 10.74 4.10
C TYR A 310 8.29 10.18 2.85
N PRO A 311 8.71 10.58 1.63
CA PRO A 311 8.22 9.93 0.40
C PRO A 311 8.59 8.45 0.42
N PHE A 312 7.59 7.57 0.41
CA PHE A 312 7.79 6.11 0.47
C PHE A 312 8.15 5.57 -0.92
N VAL A 313 9.41 5.68 -1.29
CA VAL A 313 9.90 5.40 -2.65
C VAL A 313 10.64 4.07 -2.72
N THR A 314 10.33 3.29 -3.75
CA THR A 314 11.05 2.07 -4.13
C THR A 314 11.66 2.26 -5.52
N MET A 315 12.89 1.80 -5.72
CA MET A 315 13.57 1.75 -7.02
C MET A 315 13.97 0.32 -7.33
N THR A 316 13.60 -0.18 -8.52
CA THR A 316 14.06 -1.49 -9.00
C THR A 316 15.09 -1.31 -10.10
N PHE A 317 16.07 -2.21 -10.19
CA PHE A 317 17.16 -2.18 -11.16
C PHE A 317 17.90 -3.52 -11.20
N GLY A 318 18.82 -3.68 -12.13
CA GLY A 318 19.79 -4.79 -12.13
C GLY A 318 19.80 -5.67 -13.38
N ILE A 319 18.87 -5.47 -14.32
CA ILE A 319 18.79 -6.29 -15.54
C ILE A 319 19.23 -5.57 -16.83
N GLU A 320 19.56 -4.28 -16.74
CA GLU A 320 20.06 -3.53 -17.89
C GLU A 320 21.44 -4.05 -18.31
N LYS A 321 21.62 -4.27 -19.62
CA LYS A 321 22.85 -4.84 -20.21
C LYS A 321 23.74 -3.80 -20.86
N ASP A 322 23.19 -2.63 -21.13
CA ASP A 322 23.97 -1.52 -21.66
C ASP A 322 25.05 -1.11 -20.64
N PRO A 323 26.32 -0.91 -21.05
CA PRO A 323 27.40 -0.57 -20.13
C PRO A 323 27.10 0.61 -19.20
N PHE A 324 26.34 1.62 -19.68
CA PHE A 324 25.95 2.76 -18.85
C PHE A 324 24.91 2.37 -17.80
N GLY A 325 23.92 1.52 -18.13
CA GLY A 325 22.97 1.00 -17.16
C GLY A 325 23.63 0.10 -16.11
N VAL A 326 24.59 -0.74 -16.54
CA VAL A 326 25.41 -1.55 -15.63
C VAL A 326 26.21 -0.66 -14.66
N MET A 327 26.81 0.42 -15.15
CA MET A 327 27.53 1.41 -14.34
C MET A 327 26.58 2.11 -13.36
N ILE A 328 25.37 2.53 -13.81
CA ILE A 328 24.37 3.18 -12.96
C ILE A 328 23.98 2.25 -11.81
N ALA A 329 23.60 0.99 -12.09
CA ALA A 329 23.23 0.02 -11.08
C ALA A 329 24.35 -0.18 -10.03
N LYS A 330 25.59 -0.33 -10.50
CA LYS A 330 26.76 -0.49 -9.63
C LYS A 330 27.04 0.76 -8.79
N THR A 331 26.88 1.95 -9.36
CA THR A 331 27.11 3.23 -8.67
C THR A 331 26.05 3.47 -7.60
N ILE A 332 24.77 3.18 -7.88
CA ILE A 332 23.67 3.24 -6.89
C ILE A 332 24.01 2.37 -5.68
N LEU A 333 24.41 1.12 -5.88
CA LEU A 333 24.75 0.19 -4.82
C LEU A 333 25.94 0.67 -3.98
N LYS A 334 27.01 1.11 -4.62
CA LYS A 334 28.21 1.63 -3.94
C LYS A 334 27.90 2.90 -3.15
N THR A 335 27.12 3.82 -3.71
CA THR A 335 26.78 5.09 -3.05
C THR A 335 25.89 4.84 -1.84
N HIS A 336 24.88 3.96 -1.97
CA HIS A 336 24.02 3.56 -0.86
C HIS A 336 24.83 2.89 0.27
N ALA A 337 25.76 1.98 -0.08
CA ALA A 337 26.63 1.29 0.89
C ALA A 337 27.61 2.22 1.63
N LYS A 338 27.99 3.35 1.02
CA LYS A 338 28.82 4.38 1.70
C LYS A 338 28.03 5.09 2.80
N GLY A 339 26.70 5.14 2.69
CA GLY A 339 25.83 5.88 3.58
C GLY A 339 25.98 7.40 3.47
N GLN A 340 25.10 8.11 4.18
CA GLN A 340 25.07 9.58 4.21
C GLN A 340 25.30 10.10 5.64
N GLY A 341 25.81 11.30 5.76
CA GLY A 341 26.02 11.95 7.04
C GLY A 341 27.41 12.56 7.21
N LYS A 342 27.67 13.03 8.42
CA LYS A 342 28.95 13.60 8.81
C LYS A 342 30.06 12.55 8.71
N GLU A 343 31.28 12.97 8.36
CA GLU A 343 32.45 12.08 8.32
C GLU A 343 32.65 11.36 9.66
N GLY A 344 32.87 10.05 9.61
CA GLY A 344 32.96 9.18 10.79
C GLY A 344 31.62 8.81 11.44
N HIS A 345 30.47 9.32 10.92
CA HIS A 345 29.13 9.05 11.44
C HIS A 345 28.13 8.80 10.30
N LYS A 346 28.58 8.21 9.21
CA LYS A 346 27.71 7.89 8.06
C LYS A 346 26.78 6.73 8.40
N LYS A 347 25.54 6.80 7.90
CA LYS A 347 24.51 5.78 8.07
C LYS A 347 23.82 5.53 6.73
N PRO A 348 23.32 4.32 6.47
CA PRO A 348 22.49 4.09 5.29
C PRO A 348 21.20 4.92 5.38
N THR A 349 20.72 5.34 4.24
CA THR A 349 19.43 6.03 4.14
C THR A 349 18.29 5.02 4.15
N LEU A 350 17.09 5.45 4.61
CA LEU A 350 15.92 4.60 4.62
C LEU A 350 15.26 4.51 3.23
N PHE A 351 15.35 5.60 2.45
CA PHE A 351 14.77 5.73 1.12
C PHE A 351 15.80 6.25 0.11
N PRO A 352 15.71 5.84 -1.17
CA PRO A 352 14.73 4.86 -1.69
C PRO A 352 14.98 3.45 -1.15
N LYS A 353 13.90 2.67 -1.01
CA LYS A 353 14.02 1.22 -0.88
C LYS A 353 14.56 0.66 -2.18
N LEU A 354 15.66 -0.09 -2.12
CA LEU A 354 16.29 -0.68 -3.29
C LEU A 354 15.84 -2.13 -3.48
N VAL A 355 15.53 -2.51 -4.73
CA VAL A 355 15.16 -3.87 -5.10
C VAL A 355 15.99 -4.30 -6.31
N PHE A 356 16.81 -5.31 -6.12
CA PHE A 356 17.63 -5.90 -7.17
C PHE A 356 16.85 -6.97 -7.93
N LEU A 357 16.70 -6.79 -9.23
CA LEU A 357 16.03 -7.72 -10.13
C LEU A 357 17.00 -8.85 -10.51
N TYR A 358 16.75 -10.06 -10.02
CA TYR A 358 17.66 -11.18 -10.22
C TYR A 358 17.19 -12.10 -11.34
N ASP A 359 18.01 -12.21 -12.39
CA ASP A 359 17.91 -13.21 -13.45
C ASP A 359 19.14 -14.14 -13.42
N LYS A 360 18.93 -15.43 -13.18
CA LYS A 360 20.03 -16.43 -13.12
C LYS A 360 20.88 -16.46 -14.38
N ASN A 361 20.30 -16.12 -15.56
CA ASN A 361 21.00 -16.11 -16.84
C ASN A 361 21.93 -14.89 -16.98
N LEU A 362 21.77 -13.87 -16.13
CA LEU A 362 22.57 -12.66 -16.12
C LEU A 362 23.51 -12.58 -14.92
N HIS A 363 23.12 -13.15 -13.76
CA HIS A 363 23.74 -12.88 -12.47
C HIS A 363 24.51 -14.03 -11.83
N LYS A 364 24.31 -15.30 -12.30
CA LYS A 364 25.12 -16.43 -11.80
C LYS A 364 26.58 -16.25 -12.17
N GLU A 365 27.47 -16.95 -11.44
CA GLU A 365 28.90 -16.98 -11.70
C GLU A 365 29.22 -17.20 -13.18
N GLY A 366 30.11 -16.38 -13.73
CA GLY A 366 30.49 -16.41 -15.14
C GLY A 366 29.49 -15.77 -16.10
N LYS A 367 28.41 -15.13 -15.63
CA LYS A 367 27.45 -14.39 -16.45
C LYS A 367 27.75 -12.89 -16.49
N LEU A 368 27.15 -12.20 -17.47
CA LEU A 368 27.43 -10.80 -17.80
C LEU A 368 27.34 -9.82 -16.63
N LEU A 369 26.34 -9.98 -15.77
CA LEU A 369 26.04 -9.05 -14.67
C LEU A 369 26.39 -9.63 -13.28
N HIS A 370 27.22 -10.68 -13.25
CA HIS A 370 27.61 -11.32 -11.99
C HIS A 370 28.26 -10.32 -11.00
N GLU A 371 29.11 -9.43 -11.50
CA GLU A 371 29.77 -8.40 -10.67
C GLU A 371 28.75 -7.44 -10.02
N ASN A 372 27.68 -7.08 -10.73
CA ASN A 372 26.61 -6.25 -10.17
C ASN A 372 25.85 -6.99 -9.05
N PHE A 373 25.64 -8.29 -9.20
CA PHE A 373 25.03 -9.10 -8.15
C PHE A 373 25.95 -9.19 -6.90
N LEU A 374 27.26 -9.39 -7.10
CA LEU A 374 28.19 -9.37 -5.97
C LEU A 374 28.22 -8.01 -5.25
N GLU A 375 28.13 -6.92 -5.99
CA GLU A 375 28.05 -5.59 -5.39
C GLU A 375 26.72 -5.39 -4.63
N ALA A 376 25.59 -5.93 -5.15
CA ALA A 376 24.32 -5.93 -4.45
C ALA A 376 24.40 -6.71 -3.13
N ILE A 377 25.04 -7.89 -3.11
CA ILE A 377 25.26 -8.67 -1.88
C ILE A 377 26.05 -7.86 -0.85
N LYS A 378 27.19 -7.26 -1.23
CA LYS A 378 28.00 -6.43 -0.34
C LYS A 378 27.21 -5.24 0.23
N CYS A 379 26.38 -4.62 -0.59
CA CYS A 379 25.50 -3.53 -0.17
C CYS A 379 24.49 -4.01 0.87
N SER A 380 23.82 -5.13 0.62
CA SER A 380 22.81 -5.70 1.53
C SER A 380 23.39 -6.15 2.87
N GLU A 381 24.60 -6.71 2.87
CA GLU A 381 25.34 -7.07 4.10
C GLU A 381 25.54 -5.89 5.03
N LYS A 382 25.73 -4.70 4.46
CA LYS A 382 25.99 -3.49 5.20
C LYS A 382 24.75 -2.66 5.55
N THR A 383 23.72 -2.68 4.68
CA THR A 383 22.62 -1.71 4.75
C THR A 383 21.24 -2.35 4.81
N MET A 384 21.14 -3.69 4.71
CA MET A 384 19.90 -4.45 4.50
C MET A 384 19.19 -4.17 3.16
N TYR A 385 19.70 -3.32 2.31
CA TYR A 385 19.26 -3.10 0.93
C TYR A 385 20.40 -3.40 -0.07
N PRO A 386 20.07 -3.83 -1.29
CA PRO A 386 18.72 -4.09 -1.84
C PRO A 386 18.08 -5.36 -1.28
N ASP A 387 16.73 -5.41 -1.38
CA ASP A 387 16.00 -6.67 -1.40
C ASP A 387 16.13 -7.31 -2.78
N TYR A 388 15.83 -8.61 -2.93
CA TYR A 388 16.01 -9.35 -4.19
C TYR A 388 14.69 -9.86 -4.73
N LEU A 389 14.39 -9.58 -6.00
CA LEU A 389 13.22 -10.10 -6.70
C LEU A 389 13.62 -11.13 -7.75
N SER A 390 13.11 -12.35 -7.64
CA SER A 390 13.36 -13.41 -8.62
C SER A 390 12.62 -13.17 -9.92
N LEU A 391 13.36 -13.22 -11.04
CA LEU A 391 12.80 -13.19 -12.39
C LEU A 391 12.87 -14.55 -13.10
N THR A 392 13.60 -15.53 -12.53
CA THR A 392 13.87 -16.80 -13.16
C THR A 392 13.67 -18.02 -12.27
N GLY A 393 13.05 -17.85 -11.11
CA GLY A 393 12.61 -18.94 -10.24
C GLY A 393 11.25 -19.51 -10.64
N GLU A 394 10.50 -19.98 -9.66
CA GLU A 394 9.15 -20.52 -9.82
C GLU A 394 8.08 -19.46 -9.55
N GLY A 395 6.87 -19.64 -10.09
CA GLY A 395 5.68 -18.88 -9.76
C GLY A 395 5.43 -17.66 -10.63
N TYR A 396 4.47 -16.83 -10.18
CA TYR A 396 3.83 -15.78 -10.96
C TYR A 396 4.79 -14.74 -11.57
N VAL A 397 5.69 -14.15 -10.79
CA VAL A 397 6.58 -13.09 -11.26
C VAL A 397 7.58 -13.63 -12.31
N PRO A 398 8.29 -14.76 -12.04
CA PRO A 398 9.14 -15.39 -13.05
C PRO A 398 8.39 -15.85 -14.31
N GLU A 399 7.16 -16.34 -14.18
CA GLU A 399 6.34 -16.74 -15.33
C GLU A 399 6.01 -15.56 -16.25
N MET A 400 5.64 -14.40 -15.69
CA MET A 400 5.39 -13.19 -16.47
C MET A 400 6.65 -12.71 -17.19
N TYR A 401 7.79 -12.74 -16.52
CA TYR A 401 9.06 -12.37 -17.12
C TYR A 401 9.48 -13.34 -18.24
N LYS A 402 9.39 -14.65 -17.99
CA LYS A 402 9.74 -15.69 -18.97
C LYS A 402 8.86 -15.62 -20.21
N LYS A 403 7.55 -15.46 -20.04
CA LYS A 403 6.58 -15.51 -21.15
C LYS A 403 6.53 -14.21 -21.95
N TYR A 404 6.59 -13.08 -21.27
CA TYR A 404 6.31 -11.77 -21.89
C TYR A 404 7.49 -10.80 -21.86
N GLY A 405 8.60 -11.14 -21.18
CA GLY A 405 9.71 -10.21 -20.95
C GLY A 405 9.32 -8.99 -20.10
N ARG A 406 8.25 -9.12 -19.28
CA ARG A 406 7.73 -8.03 -18.45
C ARG A 406 8.01 -8.31 -16.98
N VAL A 407 8.60 -7.33 -16.30
CA VAL A 407 8.88 -7.39 -14.86
C VAL A 407 7.63 -6.98 -14.09
N VAL A 408 7.22 -7.81 -13.13
CA VAL A 408 6.22 -7.46 -12.13
C VAL A 408 6.96 -6.91 -10.93
N SER A 409 7.22 -5.61 -10.92
CA SER A 409 7.91 -4.94 -9.82
C SER A 409 7.01 -4.82 -8.58
N PRO A 410 7.58 -4.87 -7.37
CA PRO A 410 6.82 -4.60 -6.15
C PRO A 410 6.50 -3.11 -6.02
N MET A 411 5.31 -2.80 -5.49
CA MET A 411 4.92 -1.45 -5.11
C MET A 411 5.12 -1.24 -3.61
N GLY A 412 5.83 -0.17 -3.25
CA GLY A 412 6.06 0.16 -1.84
C GLY A 412 6.70 -0.98 -1.06
N CYS A 413 5.97 -1.54 -0.06
CA CYS A 413 6.49 -2.61 0.79
C CYS A 413 6.61 -3.94 0.07
N ARG A 414 5.49 -4.45 -0.47
CA ARG A 414 5.38 -5.81 -1.00
C ARG A 414 4.19 -6.03 -1.95
N ALA A 415 3.43 -5.00 -2.30
CA ALA A 415 2.25 -5.14 -3.15
C ALA A 415 2.65 -5.45 -4.59
N PHE A 416 1.89 -6.35 -5.23
CA PHE A 416 2.03 -6.69 -6.64
C PHE A 416 0.70 -6.49 -7.37
N LEU A 417 0.78 -6.07 -8.62
CA LEU A 417 -0.38 -5.91 -9.49
C LEU A 417 -0.81 -7.25 -10.09
N SER A 418 -2.12 -7.46 -10.20
CA SER A 418 -2.67 -8.53 -11.03
C SER A 418 -2.41 -8.24 -12.51
N PRO A 419 -2.28 -9.28 -13.38
CA PRO A 419 -2.09 -9.07 -14.81
C PRO A 419 -3.26 -8.28 -15.42
N TYR A 420 -2.92 -7.33 -16.30
CA TYR A 420 -3.86 -6.61 -17.15
C TYR A 420 -3.20 -6.46 -18.52
N PHE A 421 -3.88 -6.87 -19.57
CA PHE A 421 -3.32 -6.99 -20.92
C PHE A 421 -3.70 -5.78 -21.79
N GLU A 422 -2.79 -5.37 -22.67
CA GLU A 422 -2.94 -4.17 -23.51
C GLU A 422 -4.23 -4.18 -24.34
N ARG A 423 -4.62 -5.34 -24.88
CA ARG A 423 -5.79 -5.50 -25.77
C ARG A 423 -6.95 -6.23 -25.09
N GLY A 424 -6.67 -7.27 -24.35
CA GLY A 424 -7.69 -8.13 -23.75
C GLY A 424 -8.14 -7.73 -22.35
N GLY A 425 -7.45 -6.80 -21.70
CA GLY A 425 -7.79 -6.35 -20.34
C GLY A 425 -7.50 -7.42 -19.29
N PHE A 426 -8.52 -8.07 -18.73
CA PHE A 426 -8.37 -9.08 -17.66
C PHE A 426 -7.78 -10.41 -18.12
N GLU A 427 -7.95 -10.76 -19.37
CA GLU A 427 -7.40 -11.96 -19.99
C GLU A 427 -6.75 -11.55 -21.31
N PRO A 428 -5.68 -12.23 -21.76
CA PRO A 428 -5.04 -11.89 -23.03
C PRO A 428 -5.99 -12.12 -24.20
N ALA A 429 -6.02 -11.17 -25.14
CA ALA A 429 -6.83 -11.29 -26.36
C ALA A 429 -6.33 -12.43 -27.27
N ASP A 430 -5.01 -12.66 -27.31
CA ASP A 430 -4.30 -13.71 -28.03
C ASP A 430 -2.90 -13.95 -27.43
N GLU A 431 -2.11 -14.84 -28.01
CA GLU A 431 -0.78 -15.22 -27.52
C GLU A 431 0.25 -14.07 -27.58
N ASP A 432 0.03 -13.08 -28.45
CA ASP A 432 0.91 -11.92 -28.63
C ASP A 432 0.52 -10.74 -27.72
N ASP A 433 -0.62 -10.83 -27.02
CA ASP A 433 -1.06 -9.78 -26.12
C ASP A 433 -0.17 -9.71 -24.88
N LYS A 434 0.28 -8.51 -24.53
CA LYS A 434 1.27 -8.30 -23.46
C LYS A 434 0.63 -7.69 -22.21
N PRO A 435 1.02 -8.15 -21.02
CA PRO A 435 0.59 -7.51 -19.80
C PRO A 435 1.28 -6.16 -19.59
N VAL A 436 0.54 -5.21 -19.06
CA VAL A 436 1.03 -3.91 -18.61
C VAL A 436 1.19 -3.95 -17.10
N PHE A 437 2.36 -3.56 -16.60
CA PHE A 437 2.62 -3.40 -15.16
C PHE A 437 3.02 -1.96 -14.83
N ILE A 438 3.95 -1.38 -15.58
CA ILE A 438 4.39 0.01 -15.41
C ILE A 438 3.24 0.97 -15.72
N GLY A 439 3.12 2.04 -14.95
CA GLY A 439 2.04 3.00 -15.08
C GLY A 439 0.72 2.56 -14.43
N ARG A 440 0.71 1.54 -13.56
CA ARG A 440 -0.50 1.05 -12.90
C ARG A 440 -0.42 1.22 -11.39
N PHE A 441 -1.55 1.08 -10.71
CA PHE A 441 -1.68 1.37 -9.29
C PHE A 441 -2.68 0.46 -8.58
N ASN A 442 -2.65 0.52 -7.25
CA ASN A 442 -3.56 -0.15 -6.33
C ASN A 442 -4.50 0.88 -5.69
N ILE A 443 -5.78 0.55 -5.55
CA ILE A 443 -6.78 1.43 -4.91
C ILE A 443 -6.93 1.19 -3.41
N GLY A 444 -6.11 0.35 -2.83
CA GLY A 444 -6.01 0.11 -1.39
C GLY A 444 -6.35 -1.30 -0.96
N ALA A 445 -6.06 -1.57 0.32
CA ALA A 445 -6.28 -2.85 0.96
C ALA A 445 -7.35 -2.76 2.05
N VAL A 446 -8.06 -3.87 2.26
CA VAL A 446 -8.87 -4.13 3.44
C VAL A 446 -8.49 -5.52 3.95
N SER A 447 -8.09 -5.62 5.21
CA SER A 447 -7.53 -6.85 5.76
C SER A 447 -8.50 -7.56 6.69
N LEU A 448 -8.50 -8.89 6.61
CA LEU A 448 -9.18 -9.80 7.53
C LEU A 448 -8.27 -10.10 8.73
N HIS A 449 -8.84 -10.13 9.92
CA HIS A 449 -8.21 -10.70 11.11
C HIS A 449 -8.72 -12.13 11.30
N LEU A 450 -8.03 -13.09 10.74
CA LEU A 450 -8.52 -14.47 10.59
C LEU A 450 -8.89 -15.16 11.92
N PRO A 451 -8.10 -15.04 13.02
CA PRO A 451 -8.50 -15.62 14.30
C PRO A 451 -9.82 -15.06 14.86
N MET A 452 -10.09 -13.75 14.65
CA MET A 452 -11.35 -13.14 15.07
C MET A 452 -12.56 -13.78 14.39
N ILE A 453 -12.42 -14.13 13.10
CA ILE A 453 -13.47 -14.76 12.31
C ILE A 453 -13.75 -16.17 12.80
N LEU A 454 -12.69 -16.94 13.09
CA LEU A 454 -12.84 -18.30 13.65
C LEU A 454 -13.45 -18.27 15.06
N ALA A 455 -13.02 -17.34 15.91
CA ALA A 455 -13.58 -17.17 17.25
C ALA A 455 -15.08 -16.84 17.20
N LYS A 456 -15.48 -15.95 16.28
CA LYS A 456 -16.89 -15.60 16.04
C LYS A 456 -17.70 -16.80 15.57
N ALA A 457 -17.19 -17.55 14.62
CA ALA A 457 -17.86 -18.75 14.11
C ALA A 457 -18.14 -19.75 15.23
N ARG A 458 -17.18 -19.96 16.14
CA ARG A 458 -17.33 -20.82 17.33
C ARG A 458 -18.34 -20.27 18.33
N GLU A 459 -18.30 -18.95 18.61
CA GLU A 459 -19.24 -18.30 19.51
C GLU A 459 -20.68 -18.41 19.01
N GLU A 460 -20.90 -18.18 17.69
CA GLU A 460 -22.22 -18.24 17.07
C GLU A 460 -22.65 -19.66 16.65
N GLN A 461 -21.81 -20.68 16.86
CA GLN A 461 -22.02 -22.06 16.41
C GLN A 461 -22.36 -22.18 14.92
N LYS A 462 -21.68 -21.37 14.10
CA LYS A 462 -21.78 -21.34 12.64
C LYS A 462 -20.58 -22.00 11.98
N ASP A 463 -20.76 -22.38 10.73
CA ASP A 463 -19.65 -22.78 9.88
C ASP A 463 -18.65 -21.62 9.69
N PHE A 464 -17.37 -21.93 9.75
CA PHE A 464 -16.31 -20.92 9.62
C PHE A 464 -16.36 -20.21 8.26
N TYR A 465 -16.60 -20.96 7.18
CA TYR A 465 -16.63 -20.40 5.85
C TYR A 465 -17.86 -19.53 5.61
N GLU A 466 -18.99 -19.81 6.27
CA GLU A 466 -20.16 -18.92 6.25
C GLU A 466 -19.83 -17.54 6.86
N VAL A 467 -19.14 -17.53 8.00
CA VAL A 467 -18.72 -16.27 8.63
C VAL A 467 -17.62 -15.57 7.84
N LEU A 468 -16.69 -16.32 7.26
CA LEU A 468 -15.65 -15.79 6.39
C LEU A 468 -16.24 -15.12 5.14
N ASP A 469 -17.21 -15.77 4.49
CA ASP A 469 -17.91 -15.23 3.31
C ASP A 469 -18.62 -13.91 3.60
N TYR A 470 -19.23 -13.79 4.79
CA TYR A 470 -19.84 -12.51 5.20
C TYR A 470 -18.85 -11.36 5.20
N TYR A 471 -17.62 -11.56 5.75
CA TYR A 471 -16.60 -10.52 5.78
C TYR A 471 -15.89 -10.33 4.43
N LEU A 472 -15.72 -11.37 3.64
CA LEU A 472 -15.22 -11.25 2.26
C LEU A 472 -16.16 -10.40 1.40
N GLU A 473 -17.48 -10.64 1.49
CA GLU A 473 -18.46 -9.85 0.77
C GLU A 473 -18.51 -8.39 1.27
N MET A 474 -18.30 -8.17 2.58
CA MET A 474 -18.18 -6.82 3.15
C MET A 474 -16.99 -6.07 2.55
N ILE A 475 -15.82 -6.70 2.48
CA ILE A 475 -14.61 -6.13 1.87
C ILE A 475 -14.84 -5.83 0.39
N ARG A 476 -15.46 -6.75 -0.34
CA ARG A 476 -15.84 -6.58 -1.75
C ARG A 476 -16.65 -5.30 -1.96
N ARG A 477 -17.70 -5.09 -1.15
CA ARG A 477 -18.55 -3.88 -1.23
C ARG A 477 -17.78 -2.60 -0.93
N ILE A 478 -16.85 -2.62 0.03
CA ILE A 478 -15.98 -1.48 0.32
C ILE A 478 -15.09 -1.16 -0.89
N HIS A 479 -14.51 -2.17 -1.55
CA HIS A 479 -13.71 -1.99 -2.76
C HIS A 479 -14.51 -1.44 -3.94
N ILE A 480 -15.69 -1.99 -4.22
CA ILE A 480 -16.59 -1.51 -5.28
C ILE A 480 -16.97 -0.04 -5.03
N ARG A 481 -17.28 0.32 -3.80
CA ARG A 481 -17.63 1.70 -3.42
C ARG A 481 -16.43 2.64 -3.61
N THR A 482 -15.23 2.22 -3.20
CA THR A 482 -13.98 2.97 -3.40
C THR A 482 -13.72 3.19 -4.90
N TYR A 483 -13.82 2.13 -5.71
CA TYR A 483 -13.65 2.21 -7.16
C TYR A 483 -14.62 3.23 -7.79
N ARG A 484 -15.92 3.10 -7.52
CA ARG A 484 -16.96 4.00 -8.05
C ARG A 484 -16.77 5.45 -7.62
N TYR A 485 -16.23 5.66 -6.43
CA TYR A 485 -15.94 7.00 -5.92
C TYR A 485 -14.73 7.61 -6.62
N LEU A 486 -13.63 6.86 -6.74
CA LEU A 486 -12.41 7.32 -7.41
C LEU A 486 -12.66 7.57 -8.91
N ALA A 487 -13.50 6.76 -9.57
CA ALA A 487 -13.86 6.92 -10.97
C ALA A 487 -14.38 8.32 -11.32
N LYS A 488 -14.99 9.01 -10.37
CA LYS A 488 -15.53 10.37 -10.55
C LYS A 488 -14.51 11.50 -10.30
N LYS A 489 -13.30 11.16 -9.84
CA LYS A 489 -12.24 12.17 -9.63
C LYS A 489 -11.76 12.73 -10.96
N LYS A 490 -11.38 14.01 -10.95
CA LYS A 490 -10.82 14.68 -12.13
C LYS A 490 -9.32 14.40 -12.24
N ALA A 491 -8.83 14.36 -13.47
CA ALA A 491 -7.40 14.13 -13.73
C ALA A 491 -6.50 15.23 -13.13
N SER A 492 -7.02 16.43 -12.98
CA SER A 492 -6.32 17.57 -12.37
C SER A 492 -5.90 17.36 -10.90
N VAL A 493 -6.39 16.31 -10.21
CA VAL A 493 -5.98 16.05 -8.81
C VAL A 493 -4.58 15.44 -8.70
N ASN A 494 -4.05 14.85 -9.77
CA ASN A 494 -2.67 14.36 -9.86
C ASN A 494 -2.17 14.45 -11.32
N PRO A 495 -1.79 15.65 -11.80
CA PRO A 495 -1.50 15.89 -13.21
C PRO A 495 -0.39 14.99 -13.77
N ILE A 496 0.71 14.82 -13.04
CA ILE A 496 1.84 13.97 -13.49
C ILE A 496 1.38 12.55 -13.80
N ALA A 497 0.59 11.96 -12.91
CA ALA A 497 0.11 10.59 -13.06
C ALA A 497 -0.95 10.46 -14.16
N TYR A 498 -1.90 11.41 -14.22
CA TYR A 498 -3.12 11.27 -15.01
C TYR A 498 -3.13 12.06 -16.33
N CYS A 499 -2.29 13.11 -16.43
CA CYS A 499 -2.24 13.95 -17.63
C CYS A 499 -0.90 13.86 -18.39
N GLU A 500 0.23 13.66 -17.68
CA GLU A 500 1.58 13.70 -18.24
C GLU A 500 2.17 12.29 -18.51
N GLY A 501 1.35 11.25 -18.50
CA GLY A 501 1.77 9.90 -18.86
C GLY A 501 2.44 9.09 -17.74
N GLY A 502 2.45 9.57 -16.50
CA GLY A 502 2.96 8.80 -15.36
C GLY A 502 2.21 7.49 -15.13
N PHE A 503 0.94 7.43 -15.57
CA PHE A 503 0.16 6.19 -15.56
C PHE A 503 -0.26 5.74 -16.95
N TYR A 504 -0.50 4.44 -17.07
CA TYR A 504 -1.02 3.81 -18.27
C TYR A 504 -2.36 4.44 -18.67
N LYS A 505 -2.50 4.85 -19.92
CA LYS A 505 -3.59 5.71 -20.42
C LYS A 505 -3.66 7.10 -19.76
N GLY A 506 -2.62 7.54 -19.07
CA GLY A 506 -2.56 8.78 -18.28
C GLY A 506 -2.25 10.04 -19.10
N HIS A 507 -2.93 10.24 -20.21
CA HIS A 507 -2.90 11.46 -21.03
C HIS A 507 -4.30 12.10 -21.10
N LEU A 508 -4.98 12.14 -19.93
CA LEU A 508 -6.30 12.73 -19.82
C LEU A 508 -6.23 14.25 -19.78
N GLN A 509 -7.31 14.91 -20.23
CA GLN A 509 -7.46 16.34 -20.00
C GLN A 509 -7.75 16.60 -18.50
N PRO A 510 -7.32 17.72 -17.92
CA PRO A 510 -7.46 17.99 -16.48
C PRO A 510 -8.90 17.87 -15.92
N ASN A 511 -9.90 18.13 -16.76
CA ASN A 511 -11.32 18.05 -16.38
C ASN A 511 -12.00 16.72 -16.69
N GLU A 512 -11.30 15.76 -17.28
CA GLU A 512 -11.79 14.39 -17.49
C GLU A 512 -11.78 13.60 -16.20
N CYS A 513 -12.63 12.58 -16.12
CA CYS A 513 -12.65 11.65 -15.00
C CYS A 513 -11.61 10.55 -15.18
N ILE A 514 -11.02 10.06 -14.09
CA ILE A 514 -9.95 9.03 -14.12
C ILE A 514 -10.47 7.60 -14.28
N GLU A 515 -11.77 7.41 -14.52
CA GLU A 515 -12.40 6.08 -14.68
C GLU A 515 -11.64 5.16 -15.66
N PRO A 516 -11.16 5.61 -16.85
CA PRO A 516 -10.43 4.75 -17.78
C PRO A 516 -9.12 4.18 -17.22
N LEU A 517 -8.50 4.84 -16.23
CA LEU A 517 -7.28 4.38 -15.58
C LEU A 517 -7.56 3.31 -14.53
N LEU A 518 -8.76 3.35 -13.94
CA LEU A 518 -9.14 2.41 -12.86
C LEU A 518 -9.38 1.00 -13.36
N GLU A 519 -9.70 0.78 -14.63
CA GLU A 519 -9.88 -0.55 -15.22
C GLU A 519 -8.66 -1.44 -14.98
N ALA A 520 -7.45 -0.87 -15.07
CA ALA A 520 -6.20 -1.56 -14.84
C ALA A 520 -5.75 -1.57 -13.37
N SER A 521 -6.50 -0.95 -12.45
CA SER A 521 -6.14 -0.90 -11.02
C SER A 521 -6.42 -2.23 -10.31
N THR A 522 -5.71 -2.48 -9.22
CA THR A 522 -5.93 -3.67 -8.37
C THR A 522 -6.44 -3.25 -7.00
N ALA A 523 -7.40 -3.99 -6.44
CA ALA A 523 -7.84 -3.89 -5.06
C ALA A 523 -7.40 -5.12 -4.27
N SER A 524 -6.98 -4.93 -3.02
CA SER A 524 -6.34 -5.99 -2.24
C SER A 524 -7.19 -6.48 -1.08
N PHE A 525 -7.42 -7.79 -1.04
CA PHE A 525 -7.96 -8.50 0.12
C PHE A 525 -6.79 -8.89 1.03
N GLY A 526 -6.61 -8.17 2.13
CA GLY A 526 -5.51 -8.41 3.06
C GLY A 526 -5.81 -9.56 4.01
N ILE A 527 -4.75 -10.22 4.47
CA ILE A 527 -4.81 -11.22 5.53
C ILE A 527 -3.80 -10.92 6.62
N THR A 528 -4.14 -11.25 7.87
CA THR A 528 -3.25 -11.15 9.03
C THR A 528 -3.42 -12.35 9.94
N ALA A 529 -2.40 -12.63 10.76
CA ALA A 529 -2.45 -13.61 11.83
C ALA A 529 -2.81 -15.03 11.38
N LEU A 530 -2.23 -15.48 10.26
CA LEU A 530 -2.48 -16.83 9.75
C LEU A 530 -1.96 -17.91 10.71
N ASN A 531 -0.84 -17.65 11.38
CA ASN A 531 -0.31 -18.55 12.41
C ASN A 531 -1.28 -18.71 13.59
N GLU A 532 -1.81 -17.60 14.10
CA GLU A 532 -2.78 -17.60 15.21
C GLU A 532 -4.12 -18.22 14.81
N LEU A 533 -4.52 -18.13 13.55
CA LEU A 533 -5.66 -18.88 13.02
C LEU A 533 -5.45 -20.39 13.17
N GLN A 534 -4.28 -20.87 12.75
CA GLN A 534 -3.93 -22.31 12.85
C GLN A 534 -3.88 -22.76 14.31
N VAL A 535 -3.25 -21.97 15.19
CA VAL A 535 -3.19 -22.26 16.63
C VAL A 535 -4.58 -22.28 17.24
N LEU A 536 -5.42 -21.32 16.93
CA LEU A 536 -6.80 -21.31 17.42
C LEU A 536 -7.57 -22.52 16.92
N TYR A 537 -7.32 -22.99 15.69
CA TYR A 537 -8.02 -24.12 15.10
C TYR A 537 -7.74 -25.45 15.82
N ASN A 538 -6.48 -25.80 16.02
CA ASN A 538 -6.09 -27.10 16.53
C ASN A 538 -4.94 -27.10 17.56
N GLY A 539 -4.53 -25.96 18.06
CA GLY A 539 -3.47 -25.83 19.06
C GLY A 539 -2.04 -25.93 18.54
N LYS A 540 -1.84 -26.00 17.21
CA LYS A 540 -0.54 -26.10 16.56
C LYS A 540 -0.24 -24.86 15.73
N SER A 541 1.03 -24.43 15.72
CA SER A 541 1.49 -23.35 14.85
C SER A 541 1.57 -23.80 13.38
N ILE A 542 1.72 -22.85 12.44
CA ILE A 542 1.96 -23.21 11.03
C ILE A 542 3.29 -23.92 10.81
N VAL A 543 4.23 -23.82 11.75
CA VAL A 543 5.49 -24.57 11.74
C VAL A 543 5.24 -26.06 11.99
N GLU A 544 4.31 -26.36 12.93
CA GLU A 544 3.97 -27.72 13.33
C GLU A 544 2.95 -28.40 12.40
N ASP A 545 2.08 -27.61 11.78
CA ASP A 545 1.01 -28.10 10.90
C ASP A 545 0.84 -27.13 9.72
N GLY A 546 -0.20 -26.31 9.68
CA GLY A 546 -0.46 -25.31 8.64
C GLY A 546 -1.42 -25.75 7.54
N GLU A 547 -2.00 -26.96 7.61
CA GLU A 547 -2.93 -27.47 6.59
C GLU A 547 -4.23 -26.65 6.56
N PHE A 548 -4.81 -26.33 7.71
CA PHE A 548 -6.00 -25.51 7.77
C PHE A 548 -5.74 -24.08 7.26
N ALA A 549 -4.59 -23.49 7.63
CA ALA A 549 -4.16 -22.20 7.12
C ALA A 549 -4.05 -22.19 5.58
N LEU A 550 -3.51 -23.27 5.01
CA LEU A 550 -3.39 -23.43 3.56
C LEU A 550 -4.76 -23.58 2.88
N GLU A 551 -5.66 -24.34 3.46
CA GLU A 551 -7.04 -24.52 2.99
C GLU A 551 -7.79 -23.18 2.96
N VAL A 552 -7.72 -22.41 4.04
CA VAL A 552 -8.35 -21.10 4.14
C VAL A 552 -7.83 -20.12 3.08
N LEU A 553 -6.53 -20.08 2.84
CA LEU A 553 -5.97 -19.23 1.79
C LEU A 553 -6.41 -19.65 0.38
N LYS A 554 -6.50 -20.96 0.10
CA LYS A 554 -7.04 -21.45 -1.17
C LYS A 554 -8.49 -21.00 -1.36
N TYR A 555 -9.31 -21.15 -0.33
CA TYR A 555 -10.70 -20.72 -0.34
C TYR A 555 -10.85 -19.22 -0.61
N ILE A 556 -10.09 -18.35 0.09
CA ILE A 556 -10.11 -16.91 -0.14
C ILE A 556 -9.69 -16.58 -1.58
N ASN A 557 -8.69 -17.32 -2.12
CA ASN A 557 -8.26 -17.14 -3.51
C ASN A 557 -9.37 -17.45 -4.51
N GLU A 558 -10.06 -18.56 -4.35
CA GLU A 558 -11.20 -18.96 -5.19
C GLU A 558 -12.30 -17.89 -5.17
N LYS A 559 -12.65 -17.39 -3.97
CA LYS A 559 -13.63 -16.31 -3.81
C LYS A 559 -13.21 -15.01 -4.48
N THR A 560 -11.96 -14.61 -4.33
CA THR A 560 -11.46 -13.38 -4.97
C THR A 560 -11.43 -13.49 -6.49
N GLN A 561 -11.16 -14.68 -7.06
CA GLN A 561 -11.25 -14.93 -8.50
C GLN A 561 -12.71 -14.92 -8.99
N GLN A 562 -13.65 -15.44 -8.19
CA GLN A 562 -15.07 -15.32 -8.49
C GLN A 562 -15.50 -13.85 -8.52
N PHE A 563 -15.16 -13.07 -7.49
CA PHE A 563 -15.49 -11.64 -7.42
C PHE A 563 -14.89 -10.85 -8.59
N LYS A 564 -13.65 -11.16 -8.99
CA LYS A 564 -13.01 -10.55 -10.18
C LYS A 564 -13.88 -10.72 -11.44
N LYS A 565 -14.42 -11.92 -11.66
CA LYS A 565 -15.27 -12.21 -12.82
C LYS A 565 -16.63 -11.49 -12.75
N GLU A 566 -17.21 -11.40 -11.57
CA GLU A 566 -18.53 -10.79 -11.37
C GLU A 566 -18.49 -9.26 -11.46
N ASP A 567 -17.46 -8.64 -10.89
CA ASP A 567 -17.37 -7.18 -10.73
C ASP A 567 -16.59 -6.49 -11.85
N HIS A 568 -15.81 -7.25 -12.63
CA HIS A 568 -14.83 -6.71 -13.57
C HIS A 568 -13.85 -5.73 -12.88
N ILE A 569 -13.37 -6.10 -11.69
CA ILE A 569 -12.34 -5.41 -10.92
C ILE A 569 -11.23 -6.42 -10.61
N LEU A 570 -9.97 -6.02 -10.76
CA LEU A 570 -8.83 -6.86 -10.41
C LEU A 570 -8.69 -6.96 -8.91
N TYR A 571 -8.89 -8.16 -8.37
CA TYR A 571 -8.69 -8.47 -6.95
C TYR A 571 -7.50 -9.41 -6.77
N ALA A 572 -6.82 -9.27 -5.64
CA ALA A 572 -5.78 -10.21 -5.26
C ALA A 572 -5.64 -10.30 -3.74
N ILE A 573 -5.18 -11.46 -3.23
CA ILE A 573 -4.85 -11.61 -1.82
C ILE A 573 -3.53 -10.89 -1.53
N TYR A 574 -3.55 -10.11 -0.47
CA TYR A 574 -2.44 -9.31 0.01
C TYR A 574 -1.98 -9.79 1.39
N GLY A 575 -0.77 -10.31 1.45
CA GLY A 575 -0.10 -10.57 2.73
C GLY A 575 0.19 -9.25 3.43
N THR A 576 -0.72 -8.81 4.28
CA THR A 576 -0.73 -7.48 4.87
C THR A 576 0.54 -7.20 5.67
N PRO A 577 1.27 -6.09 5.40
CA PRO A 577 2.35 -5.64 6.28
C PRO A 577 1.75 -5.01 7.54
N ALA A 578 1.35 -5.87 8.46
CA ALA A 578 0.53 -5.47 9.60
C ALA A 578 1.32 -4.77 10.73
N GLU A 579 2.21 -3.88 10.42
CA GLU A 579 3.09 -3.10 11.29
C GLU A 579 2.53 -2.86 12.71
N ASN A 580 1.97 -1.69 12.95
CA ASN A 580 1.31 -1.38 14.23
C ASN A 580 -0.07 -2.04 14.39
N LEU A 581 -0.65 -2.53 13.30
CA LEU A 581 -1.92 -3.27 13.30
C LEU A 581 -1.82 -4.55 14.13
N CYS A 582 -0.66 -5.21 14.17
CA CYS A 582 -0.46 -6.43 14.97
C CYS A 582 -0.79 -6.24 16.45
N GLY A 583 -0.43 -5.10 17.03
CA GLY A 583 -0.76 -4.75 18.41
C GLY A 583 -2.24 -4.40 18.60
N LEU A 584 -2.81 -3.60 17.69
CA LEU A 584 -4.23 -3.26 17.72
C LEU A 584 -5.12 -4.52 17.66
N GLN A 585 -4.77 -5.47 16.81
CA GLN A 585 -5.52 -6.72 16.67
C GLN A 585 -5.51 -7.58 17.93
N ILE A 586 -4.41 -7.60 18.67
CA ILE A 586 -4.35 -8.27 19.98
C ILE A 586 -5.29 -7.60 21.00
N GLU A 587 -5.27 -6.28 21.08
CA GLU A 587 -6.16 -5.53 21.99
C GLU A 587 -7.64 -5.80 21.67
N GLN A 588 -8.01 -5.78 20.40
CA GLN A 588 -9.37 -6.06 19.93
C GLN A 588 -9.79 -7.51 20.22
N PHE A 589 -8.89 -8.48 19.98
CA PHE A 589 -9.16 -9.88 20.26
C PHE A 589 -9.36 -10.12 21.77
N ARG A 590 -8.42 -9.64 22.60
CA ARG A 590 -8.49 -9.78 24.06
C ARG A 590 -9.75 -9.15 24.65
N LYS A 591 -10.17 -8.00 24.12
CA LYS A 591 -11.40 -7.32 24.57
C LYS A 591 -12.65 -8.19 24.38
N LYS A 592 -12.70 -9.00 23.34
CA LYS A 592 -13.89 -9.77 22.96
C LYS A 592 -13.83 -11.22 23.41
N TYR A 593 -12.68 -11.87 23.28
CA TYR A 593 -12.51 -13.30 23.50
C TYR A 593 -11.51 -13.63 24.62
N GLY A 594 -10.93 -12.63 25.25
CA GLY A 594 -9.96 -12.82 26.33
C GLY A 594 -8.57 -13.24 25.84
N ILE A 595 -7.77 -13.75 26.77
CA ILE A 595 -6.42 -14.23 26.50
C ILE A 595 -6.49 -15.73 26.22
N ILE A 596 -6.06 -16.13 25.03
CA ILE A 596 -5.92 -17.52 24.61
C ILE A 596 -4.44 -17.77 24.33
N GLU A 597 -3.87 -18.82 24.95
CA GLU A 597 -2.46 -19.14 24.80
C GLU A 597 -2.11 -19.45 23.35
N GLY A 598 -1.01 -18.88 22.87
CA GLY A 598 -0.53 -19.01 21.48
C GLY A 598 -1.34 -18.19 20.44
N VAL A 599 -2.49 -17.61 20.83
CA VAL A 599 -3.33 -16.78 19.93
C VAL A 599 -3.28 -15.32 20.32
N SER A 600 -3.51 -15.00 21.60
CA SER A 600 -3.57 -13.63 22.11
C SER A 600 -2.76 -13.41 23.39
N SER A 601 -1.89 -14.36 23.76
CA SER A 601 -1.04 -14.25 24.94
C SER A 601 0.13 -13.27 24.75
N ARG A 602 0.60 -13.04 23.52
CA ARG A 602 1.65 -12.06 23.19
C ARG A 602 1.08 -10.65 23.00
N GLU A 603 1.94 -9.64 22.96
CA GLU A 603 1.56 -8.23 22.72
C GLU A 603 1.27 -7.93 21.24
N TYR A 604 1.41 -8.88 20.34
CA TYR A 604 1.23 -8.74 18.89
C TYR A 604 0.82 -10.08 18.27
N VAL A 605 0.20 -10.04 17.08
CA VAL A 605 -0.04 -11.22 16.22
C VAL A 605 1.05 -11.34 15.16
N SER A 606 1.19 -12.53 14.58
CA SER A 606 2.09 -12.76 13.45
C SER A 606 1.62 -11.97 12.22
N ASN A 607 2.58 -11.61 11.37
CA ASN A 607 2.36 -10.80 10.18
C ASN A 607 1.93 -11.68 9.01
N SER A 608 0.85 -11.33 8.33
CA SER A 608 0.47 -11.95 7.06
C SER A 608 0.37 -13.49 7.16
N PHE A 609 1.09 -14.20 6.29
CA PHE A 609 1.24 -15.66 6.27
C PHE A 609 2.53 -16.16 6.93
N HIS A 610 3.28 -15.26 7.57
CA HIS A 610 4.54 -15.62 8.21
C HIS A 610 4.31 -16.44 9.48
N CYS A 611 5.28 -17.31 9.79
CA CYS A 611 5.33 -17.93 11.10
C CYS A 611 5.63 -16.90 12.20
N GLY A 612 5.43 -17.28 13.45
CA GLY A 612 5.81 -16.43 14.57
C GLY A 612 7.30 -16.09 14.55
N VAL A 613 7.62 -14.82 14.80
CA VAL A 613 9.04 -14.36 14.80
C VAL A 613 9.87 -15.03 15.89
N TRP A 614 9.22 -15.57 16.93
CA TRP A 614 9.82 -16.30 18.04
C TRP A 614 10.18 -17.76 17.72
N GLU A 615 9.74 -18.27 16.56
CA GLU A 615 10.03 -19.65 16.17
C GLU A 615 11.54 -19.86 15.95
N ASP A 616 12.05 -20.94 16.54
CA ASP A 616 13.48 -21.28 16.45
C ASP A 616 13.73 -22.18 15.23
N ILE A 617 13.60 -21.57 14.05
CA ILE A 617 13.85 -22.19 12.75
C ILE A 617 14.87 -21.39 11.98
N ASN A 618 15.74 -22.08 11.22
CA ASN A 618 16.72 -21.40 10.38
C ASN A 618 16.07 -20.86 9.09
N GLY A 619 16.81 -20.00 8.39
CA GLY A 619 16.30 -19.35 7.19
C GLY A 619 15.89 -20.30 6.07
N ILE A 620 16.56 -21.45 5.90
CA ILE A 620 16.20 -22.48 4.92
C ILE A 620 14.84 -23.09 5.25
N GLN A 621 14.66 -23.49 6.51
CA GLN A 621 13.40 -24.04 7.00
C GLN A 621 12.25 -23.04 6.84
N LYS A 622 12.52 -21.74 7.14
CA LYS A 622 11.53 -20.68 6.98
C LYS A 622 11.15 -20.49 5.51
N GLN A 623 12.11 -20.46 4.59
CA GLN A 623 11.85 -20.38 3.16
C GLN A 623 11.00 -21.58 2.66
N ASP A 624 11.26 -22.80 3.16
CA ASP A 624 10.47 -23.98 2.80
C ASP A 624 9.04 -23.90 3.35
N LEU A 625 8.91 -23.53 4.62
CA LEU A 625 7.63 -23.40 5.28
C LEU A 625 6.72 -22.37 4.58
N GLU A 626 7.20 -21.16 4.44
CA GLU A 626 6.41 -20.04 3.91
C GLU A 626 6.21 -20.11 2.40
N GLY A 627 7.08 -20.84 1.69
CA GLY A 627 6.91 -21.18 0.27
C GLY A 627 5.60 -21.87 -0.04
N ARG A 628 5.02 -22.59 0.93
CA ARG A 628 3.70 -23.26 0.79
C ARG A 628 2.56 -22.26 0.58
N PHE A 629 2.66 -21.07 1.16
CA PHE A 629 1.64 -20.00 1.11
C PHE A 629 1.91 -18.97 0.02
N TRP A 630 3.12 -18.97 -0.53
CA TRP A 630 3.68 -17.94 -1.40
C TRP A 630 2.79 -17.59 -2.61
N GLU A 631 2.44 -18.60 -3.41
CA GLU A 631 1.64 -18.39 -4.62
C GLU A 631 0.15 -18.07 -4.36
N LEU A 632 -0.31 -18.21 -3.12
CA LEU A 632 -1.66 -17.85 -2.73
C LEU A 632 -1.82 -16.36 -2.42
N CYS A 633 -0.72 -15.65 -2.15
CA CYS A 633 -0.72 -14.21 -1.82
C CYS A 633 -0.17 -13.36 -2.98
N LYS A 634 -0.69 -13.55 -4.20
CA LYS A 634 -0.18 -12.88 -5.43
C LYS A 634 -0.30 -11.37 -5.44
N GLY A 635 -1.20 -10.79 -4.65
CA GLY A 635 -1.39 -9.33 -4.56
C GLY A 635 -0.41 -8.62 -3.64
N GLY A 636 0.36 -9.38 -2.86
CA GLY A 636 1.40 -8.80 -2.01
C GLY A 636 2.06 -9.81 -1.12
N ARG A 637 3.38 -9.90 -1.22
CA ARG A 637 4.19 -10.87 -0.48
C ARG A 637 5.65 -10.46 -0.47
N ILE A 638 6.35 -10.80 0.58
CA ILE A 638 7.80 -10.71 0.71
C ILE A 638 8.26 -11.77 1.71
N GLN A 639 9.38 -12.39 1.45
CA GLN A 639 10.03 -13.30 2.37
C GLN A 639 11.08 -12.55 3.18
N TYR A 640 11.18 -12.82 4.46
CA TYR A 640 12.25 -12.32 5.32
C TYR A 640 12.99 -13.47 5.95
N VAL A 641 14.29 -13.36 5.97
CA VAL A 641 15.14 -14.30 6.69
C VAL A 641 16.15 -13.50 7.51
N ARG A 642 16.39 -13.93 8.74
CA ARG A 642 17.44 -13.36 9.57
C ARG A 642 18.80 -13.82 9.06
N TYR A 643 19.61 -12.85 8.68
CA TYR A 643 20.94 -13.09 8.12
C TYR A 643 22.03 -12.93 9.18
N ASN A 644 21.92 -13.65 10.30
CA ASN A 644 22.97 -13.71 11.33
C ASN A 644 24.17 -14.52 10.84
N LEU A 645 24.81 -14.04 9.79
CA LEU A 645 25.88 -14.72 9.08
C LEU A 645 27.25 -14.13 9.36
N ASN A 646 27.39 -13.18 10.30
CA ASN A 646 28.63 -12.49 10.66
C ASN A 646 29.42 -12.04 9.43
N TYR A 647 28.74 -11.36 8.49
CA TYR A 647 29.29 -10.90 7.20
C TYR A 647 29.89 -12.01 6.31
N ASN A 648 29.36 -13.23 6.42
CA ASN A 648 29.75 -14.33 5.55
C ASN A 648 29.07 -14.22 4.18
N THR A 649 29.71 -13.52 3.26
CA THR A 649 29.24 -13.25 1.90
C THR A 649 28.85 -14.52 1.13
N LYS A 650 29.59 -15.62 1.28
CA LYS A 650 29.27 -16.90 0.61
C LYS A 650 27.96 -17.48 1.12
N ALA A 651 27.73 -17.45 2.42
CA ALA A 651 26.48 -17.91 3.01
C ALA A 651 25.31 -17.02 2.55
N MET A 652 25.51 -15.72 2.49
CA MET A 652 24.51 -14.78 2.00
C MET A 652 24.14 -15.04 0.54
N ILE A 653 25.11 -15.21 -0.34
CA ILE A 653 24.89 -15.58 -1.74
C ILE A 653 24.03 -16.87 -1.82
N THR A 654 24.38 -17.89 -1.02
CA THR A 654 23.64 -19.16 -1.00
C THR A 654 22.19 -18.98 -0.59
N TYR A 655 21.91 -18.18 0.45
CA TYR A 655 20.55 -17.89 0.88
C TYR A 655 19.74 -17.13 -0.16
N VAL A 656 20.35 -16.10 -0.74
CA VAL A 656 19.68 -15.27 -1.78
C VAL A 656 19.43 -16.10 -3.03
N GLU A 657 20.42 -16.82 -3.55
CA GLU A 657 20.24 -17.65 -4.76
C GLU A 657 19.17 -18.72 -4.55
N ARG A 658 19.11 -19.34 -3.36
CA ARG A 658 18.06 -20.29 -3.02
C ARG A 658 16.67 -19.63 -3.03
N ALA A 659 16.53 -18.44 -2.44
CA ALA A 659 15.30 -17.68 -2.50
C ALA A 659 14.90 -17.34 -3.95
N MET A 660 15.88 -16.98 -4.77
CA MET A 660 15.65 -16.69 -6.20
C MET A 660 15.21 -17.94 -6.99
N GLU A 661 15.75 -19.10 -6.69
CA GLU A 661 15.30 -20.37 -7.28
C GLU A 661 13.85 -20.70 -6.94
N LYS A 662 13.43 -20.39 -5.70
CA LYS A 662 12.03 -20.53 -5.25
C LYS A 662 11.07 -19.45 -5.79
N GLY A 663 11.56 -18.47 -6.53
CA GLY A 663 10.74 -17.41 -7.09
C GLY A 663 10.33 -16.33 -6.10
N PHE A 664 11.09 -16.16 -5.01
CA PHE A 664 10.76 -15.22 -3.94
C PHE A 664 11.11 -13.77 -4.27
N TYR A 665 10.47 -12.90 -3.53
CA TYR A 665 10.90 -11.54 -3.22
C TYR A 665 11.47 -11.59 -1.81
N GLU A 666 12.79 -11.54 -1.70
CA GLU A 666 13.54 -11.81 -0.46
C GLU A 666 14.09 -10.53 0.15
N GLY A 667 13.77 -10.31 1.41
CA GLY A 667 14.30 -9.21 2.20
C GLY A 667 15.37 -9.67 3.19
N VAL A 668 16.52 -9.00 3.17
CA VAL A 668 17.59 -9.21 4.16
C VAL A 668 17.19 -8.57 5.48
N ASN A 669 17.25 -9.30 6.58
CA ASN A 669 16.96 -8.79 7.91
C ASN A 669 18.16 -8.89 8.85
N LEU A 670 18.56 -7.75 9.34
CA LEU A 670 19.60 -7.52 10.36
C LEU A 670 19.05 -6.50 11.37
N SER A 671 19.82 -6.16 12.39
CA SER A 671 19.57 -5.00 13.26
C SER A 671 20.85 -4.15 13.25
N LEU A 672 20.81 -3.03 12.55
CA LEU A 672 21.96 -2.13 12.42
C LEU A 672 21.96 -1.13 13.57
N ALA A 673 23.08 -0.96 14.23
CA ALA A 673 23.23 0.01 15.32
C ALA A 673 24.47 0.89 15.11
N TYR A 674 24.29 2.18 15.35
CA TYR A 674 25.29 3.24 15.16
C TYR A 674 25.42 4.07 16.43
N CYS A 675 26.63 4.20 16.97
CA CYS A 675 26.91 5.07 18.08
C CYS A 675 26.90 6.55 17.62
N ASN A 676 26.06 7.36 18.20
CA ASN A 676 25.98 8.80 17.86
C ASN A 676 27.17 9.58 18.45
N ASN A 677 27.90 9.03 19.46
CA ASN A 677 29.03 9.68 20.09
C ASN A 677 30.34 9.46 19.32
N CYS A 678 30.70 8.21 19.01
CA CYS A 678 32.00 7.91 18.38
C CYS A 678 31.92 7.41 16.93
N GLY A 679 30.69 7.16 16.41
CA GLY A 679 30.49 6.67 15.05
C GLY A 679 30.69 5.17 14.86
N HIS A 680 30.96 4.41 15.93
CA HIS A 680 31.12 2.96 15.85
C HIS A 680 29.81 2.30 15.33
N GLU A 681 29.92 1.33 14.43
CA GLU A 681 28.81 0.58 13.88
C GLU A 681 28.94 -0.91 14.21
N GLU A 682 27.86 -1.53 14.67
CA GLU A 682 27.81 -2.97 14.97
C GLU A 682 26.39 -3.49 14.86
N LEU A 683 26.22 -4.81 14.61
CA LEU A 683 24.92 -5.46 14.62
C LEU A 683 24.44 -5.66 16.07
N GLU A 684 23.14 -5.46 16.30
CA GLU A 684 22.46 -5.77 17.57
C GLU A 684 23.01 -5.05 18.82
N MET A 685 23.83 -4.02 18.66
CA MET A 685 24.46 -3.27 19.74
C MET A 685 23.41 -2.51 20.59
N ASP A 686 23.48 -2.63 21.90
CA ASP A 686 22.64 -1.87 22.87
C ASP A 686 23.43 -0.81 23.64
N VAL A 687 24.73 -1.03 23.79
CA VAL A 687 25.70 -0.08 24.37
C VAL A 687 26.96 -0.16 23.50
N CYS A 688 27.52 0.98 23.16
CA CYS A 688 28.72 1.03 22.32
C CYS A 688 29.93 0.37 23.03
N PRO A 689 30.55 -0.66 22.45
CA PRO A 689 31.71 -1.33 23.05
C PRO A 689 32.96 -0.45 23.07
N GLU A 690 33.07 0.55 22.17
CA GLU A 690 34.24 1.42 22.06
C GLU A 690 34.22 2.58 23.05
N CYS A 691 33.08 3.20 23.32
CA CYS A 691 33.00 4.39 24.16
C CYS A 691 32.01 4.29 25.33
N GLY A 692 31.30 3.17 25.48
CA GLY A 692 30.35 2.93 26.57
C GLY A 692 29.06 3.77 26.48
N SER A 693 28.80 4.46 25.36
CA SER A 693 27.59 5.29 25.17
C SER A 693 26.37 4.42 24.86
N ASP A 694 25.22 4.80 25.39
CA ASP A 694 23.90 4.25 25.06
C ASP A 694 23.10 5.15 24.09
N ASP A 695 23.70 6.30 23.69
CA ASP A 695 23.14 7.17 22.64
C ASP A 695 23.37 6.53 21.26
N LEU A 696 22.42 5.70 20.88
CA LEU A 696 22.45 4.92 19.66
C LEU A 696 21.33 5.33 18.70
N THR A 697 21.62 5.21 17.40
CA THR A 697 20.63 5.13 16.35
C THR A 697 20.56 3.69 15.85
N LYS A 698 19.36 3.07 15.84
CA LYS A 698 19.14 1.72 15.33
C LYS A 698 18.21 1.75 14.13
N ILE A 699 18.52 0.89 13.15
CA ILE A 699 17.69 0.65 11.97
C ILE A 699 17.28 -0.81 11.98
N ASP A 700 15.98 -1.05 11.95
CA ASP A 700 15.38 -2.37 11.89
C ASP A 700 14.39 -2.47 10.73
N ARG A 701 14.14 -3.69 10.27
CA ARG A 701 13.13 -3.97 9.26
C ARG A 701 11.73 -3.90 9.86
N MET A 702 10.87 -3.09 9.25
CA MET A 702 9.45 -2.95 9.60
C MET A 702 8.58 -3.73 8.62
N ASN A 703 8.87 -5.01 8.44
CA ASN A 703 8.28 -5.88 7.42
C ASN A 703 8.82 -5.54 6.01
N GLY A 704 8.12 -4.79 5.19
CA GLY A 704 8.52 -4.52 3.80
C GLY A 704 9.55 -3.42 3.59
N TYR A 705 9.95 -2.68 4.60
CA TYR A 705 10.88 -1.54 4.52
C TYR A 705 11.69 -1.39 5.82
N LEU A 706 12.65 -0.48 5.82
CA LEU A 706 13.50 -0.16 6.97
C LEU A 706 12.99 1.10 7.68
N SER A 707 13.13 1.15 8.98
CA SER A 707 12.84 2.33 9.79
C SER A 707 13.80 2.49 10.95
N TYR A 708 13.90 3.69 11.48
CA TYR A 708 14.58 3.93 12.74
C TYR A 708 13.76 3.35 13.89
N SER A 709 14.22 2.28 14.50
CA SER A 709 13.65 1.72 15.73
C SER A 709 14.06 2.52 16.94
N ARG A 710 15.25 3.16 16.90
CA ARG A 710 15.80 4.02 17.95
C ARG A 710 16.54 5.20 17.35
N VAL A 711 16.36 6.39 17.91
CA VAL A 711 17.07 7.61 17.54
C VAL A 711 17.42 8.36 18.80
N HIS A 712 18.72 8.64 19.02
CA HIS A 712 19.23 9.26 20.23
C HIS A 712 18.69 8.64 21.54
N GLY A 713 18.69 7.31 21.59
CA GLY A 713 18.20 6.57 22.74
C GLY A 713 16.68 6.39 22.82
N ASP A 714 15.88 7.20 22.10
CA ASP A 714 14.42 7.12 22.11
C ASP A 714 13.85 6.24 20.99
N THR A 715 12.80 5.47 21.30
CA THR A 715 12.08 4.70 20.31
C THR A 715 10.92 5.49 19.69
N ARG A 716 10.76 5.36 18.35
CA ARG A 716 9.61 5.86 17.60
C ARG A 716 8.52 4.80 17.43
N LEU A 717 8.77 3.58 17.87
CA LEU A 717 7.88 2.43 17.71
C LEU A 717 6.95 2.29 18.92
N ASN A 718 5.77 1.71 18.68
CA ASN A 718 4.86 1.36 19.76
C ASN A 718 5.36 0.13 20.54
N LYS A 719 4.73 -0.15 21.70
CA LYS A 719 5.11 -1.25 22.60
C LYS A 719 5.03 -2.62 21.92
N ALA A 720 4.00 -2.86 21.12
CA ALA A 720 3.79 -4.13 20.44
C ALA A 720 4.90 -4.41 19.42
N LYS A 721 5.30 -3.40 18.63
CA LYS A 721 6.38 -3.54 17.64
C LYS A 721 7.74 -3.70 18.29
N MET A 722 7.98 -3.03 19.40
CA MET A 722 9.22 -3.21 20.19
C MET A 722 9.31 -4.63 20.75
N ALA A 723 8.20 -5.18 21.27
CA ALA A 723 8.14 -6.57 21.74
C ALA A 723 8.41 -7.56 20.61
N GLU A 724 7.80 -7.34 19.42
CA GLU A 724 8.03 -8.18 18.25
C GLU A 724 9.50 -8.19 17.82
N ILE A 725 10.17 -7.02 17.74
CA ILE A 725 11.60 -6.92 17.40
C ILE A 725 12.46 -7.66 18.42
N ALA A 726 12.15 -7.54 19.72
CA ALA A 726 12.91 -8.19 20.78
C ALA A 726 12.81 -9.72 20.79
N GLU A 727 11.70 -10.27 20.26
CA GLU A 727 11.47 -11.72 20.19
C GLU A 727 11.94 -12.38 18.88
N ARG A 728 12.50 -11.59 17.93
CA ARG A 728 12.89 -12.11 16.61
C ARG A 728 13.99 -13.17 16.69
N LYS A 729 13.68 -14.37 16.23
CA LYS A 729 14.63 -15.48 16.02
C LYS A 729 14.66 -15.90 14.55
N SER A 730 13.49 -16.14 13.96
CA SER A 730 13.36 -16.62 12.58
C SER A 730 13.32 -15.50 11.53
N MET A 731 12.98 -14.29 11.96
CA MET A 731 12.84 -13.12 11.09
C MET A 731 13.96 -12.11 11.28
#